data_a16d3d02be66660a51e31d665af3d71e
#
_entry.id   a16d3d02be66660a51e31d665af3d71e
#
_cell.length_a   1.000
_cell.length_b   1.000
_cell.length_c   1.000
_cell.angle_alpha   90.00
_cell.angle_beta   90.00
_cell.angle_gamma   90.00
#
_symmetry.space_group_name_H-M   'P 1'
#
loop_
_entity.id
_entity.type
_entity.pdbx_description
1 polymer ?
#
loop_
_entity_poly.entity_id
_entity_poly.type
_entity_poly.pdbx_seq_one_letter_code
_entity_poly.pdbx_strand_id
1 'polypeptide(L)'
;MQKYLVNAYLDSYDTITIEMNKDFFAGQTKSFQLVKDDKLVELTIRDFQSLNDKDVYHLDLNVSIDFTSQYSIMTYNAYLTPLIYRFVVKTEQFQNQFYYQENDLGVVVKDGKTTFKLWAPTASNVWLVINDKMYKMNRGNKGVYSICFDIDLTNMSYNYLVNVNGMTNLTIDPYGKCQKPNSTASIVVDTSADNSSVREKKRDLIIYEVSVRDYSKESTFKAMKDGLDYLKNLGINVVQLLPVNDFAGVNDYFPKRYYNWGYTPVSYQSLKQSYNSKIDSYLAINQQFKDLVDEIHKNDMLITLDVVFNHHYNACDSCFEKIVPYYYFRFENGDYSVKGGCGAEFDTKLLMCRKYFIDTLVYFTKYFDIDGFRFDLMGFLDVETMNQIASTLKKIKPNILLYGEGWVMDSAEKEVKLANHDNRELMPDYAFFDDEFRDCFKGNTFDYANKGYLTGNYQLANWAEKFFSNDRHQYINFVQCHDNMTCFDKIQLSCPDESHQRHIARQKLLIAAVLFARGISFISAGQEFCISKGNRENCYNASDEINNLTNYDKSKYQQVIDYTTALIGIKKEIILNDNSVCKNYDGLLLIKNNNYELIFNPKEEKCKYSFHDEKRVIFDGNKKTDYLVNNHFEIDRLSFVILKEEK
;
A
#
# COMPACT_ATOMS: atom_id res chain seq x y z
N MET A 1 27.02 9.35 0.02
CA MET A 1 28.26 8.70 -0.49
C MET A 1 29.40 9.70 -0.49
N GLN A 2 30.61 9.23 -0.14
CA GLN A 2 31.81 10.05 -0.25
C GLN A 2 32.10 10.32 -1.75
N LYS A 3 32.11 11.56 -2.19
CA LYS A 3 32.48 11.92 -3.58
C LYS A 3 33.98 11.82 -3.74
N TYR A 4 34.43 10.84 -4.50
CA TYR A 4 35.83 10.76 -4.93
C TYR A 4 36.03 11.66 -6.15
N LEU A 5 37.28 12.08 -6.37
CA LEU A 5 37.66 12.81 -7.59
C LEU A 5 37.51 11.95 -8.83
N VAL A 6 37.66 10.63 -8.66
CA VAL A 6 37.38 9.59 -9.67
C VAL A 6 36.43 8.57 -9.04
N ASN A 7 35.32 8.32 -9.67
CA ASN A 7 34.38 7.26 -9.29
C ASN A 7 34.38 6.17 -10.36
N ALA A 8 34.44 4.92 -9.94
CA ALA A 8 34.46 3.77 -10.83
C ALA A 8 33.28 2.84 -10.54
N TYR A 9 32.53 2.51 -11.56
CA TYR A 9 31.30 1.72 -11.46
C TYR A 9 31.29 0.54 -12.41
N LEU A 10 30.94 -0.64 -11.92
CA LEU A 10 30.61 -1.79 -12.74
C LEU A 10 29.12 -1.76 -13.09
N ASP A 11 28.79 -1.45 -14.34
CA ASP A 11 27.40 -1.28 -14.80
C ASP A 11 26.88 -2.50 -15.58
N SER A 12 27.81 -3.31 -16.15
CA SER A 12 27.49 -4.61 -16.73
C SER A 12 28.66 -5.57 -16.55
N TYR A 13 28.53 -6.81 -17.00
CA TYR A 13 29.61 -7.83 -16.92
C TYR A 13 30.80 -7.50 -17.82
N ASP A 14 30.64 -6.60 -18.77
CA ASP A 14 31.65 -6.20 -19.75
C ASP A 14 31.98 -4.71 -19.76
N THR A 15 31.35 -3.91 -18.89
CA THR A 15 31.49 -2.46 -18.94
C THR A 15 31.74 -1.86 -17.56
N ILE A 16 32.82 -1.07 -17.47
CA ILE A 16 33.11 -0.19 -16.33
C ILE A 16 32.91 1.24 -16.77
N THR A 17 32.13 2.00 -15.99
CA THR A 17 31.97 3.47 -16.16
C THR A 17 32.85 4.20 -15.18
N ILE A 18 33.67 5.12 -15.66
CA ILE A 18 34.48 6.02 -14.84
C ILE A 18 33.93 7.44 -14.94
N GLU A 19 33.63 8.04 -13.82
CA GLU A 19 33.33 9.47 -13.73
C GLU A 19 34.51 10.20 -13.10
N MET A 20 35.18 11.04 -13.87
CA MET A 20 36.38 11.78 -13.45
C MET A 20 36.03 13.27 -13.34
N ASN A 21 36.12 13.85 -12.14
CA ASN A 21 35.91 15.28 -11.93
C ASN A 21 36.96 16.09 -12.66
N LYS A 22 36.57 17.20 -13.28
CA LYS A 22 37.49 18.13 -13.99
C LYS A 22 38.53 18.81 -13.09
N ASP A 23 38.27 18.85 -11.78
CA ASP A 23 39.27 19.29 -10.80
C ASP A 23 40.48 18.33 -10.70
N PHE A 24 40.30 17.07 -11.18
CA PHE A 24 41.37 16.08 -11.23
C PHE A 24 41.91 15.96 -12.67
N PHE A 25 43.11 16.54 -12.89
CA PHE A 25 43.78 16.53 -14.21
C PHE A 25 42.88 16.95 -15.38
N ALA A 26 42.02 17.95 -15.17
CA ALA A 26 41.03 18.41 -16.13
C ALA A 26 40.08 17.30 -16.63
N GLY A 27 39.84 16.25 -15.81
CA GLY A 27 39.02 15.10 -16.15
C GLY A 27 39.71 14.08 -17.08
N GLN A 28 41.01 14.22 -17.35
CA GLN A 28 41.69 13.42 -18.38
C GLN A 28 42.74 12.47 -17.82
N THR A 29 42.81 11.29 -18.42
CA THR A 29 43.85 10.29 -18.17
C THR A 29 44.18 9.54 -19.46
N LYS A 30 45.35 8.89 -19.50
CA LYS A 30 45.82 8.15 -20.69
C LYS A 30 45.40 6.67 -20.68
N SER A 31 45.23 6.09 -19.48
CA SER A 31 44.91 4.68 -19.32
C SER A 31 44.26 4.41 -17.97
N PHE A 32 43.62 3.26 -17.88
CA PHE A 32 43.05 2.68 -16.67
C PHE A 32 43.46 1.24 -16.49
N GLN A 33 43.68 0.81 -15.25
CA GLN A 33 43.98 -0.56 -14.90
C GLN A 33 43.02 -1.07 -13.84
N LEU A 34 42.49 -2.27 -14.00
CA LEU A 34 41.79 -3.00 -12.95
C LEU A 34 42.79 -3.63 -12.00
N VAL A 35 42.59 -3.41 -10.71
CA VAL A 35 43.47 -3.90 -9.64
C VAL A 35 42.73 -4.89 -8.77
N LYS A 36 43.32 -6.11 -8.61
CA LYS A 36 42.87 -7.13 -7.64
C LYS A 36 44.08 -7.85 -7.07
N ASP A 37 44.22 -7.90 -5.75
CA ASP A 37 45.28 -8.66 -5.06
C ASP A 37 46.66 -8.41 -5.69
N ASP A 38 47.03 -7.12 -5.88
CA ASP A 38 48.26 -6.66 -6.53
C ASP A 38 48.44 -7.04 -8.02
N LYS A 39 47.45 -7.67 -8.62
CA LYS A 39 47.42 -7.93 -10.08
C LYS A 39 46.80 -6.75 -10.81
N LEU A 40 47.45 -6.35 -11.89
CA LEU A 40 47.04 -5.27 -12.76
C LEU A 40 46.59 -5.81 -14.11
N VAL A 41 45.43 -5.37 -14.57
CA VAL A 41 44.88 -5.69 -15.89
C VAL A 41 44.53 -4.40 -16.60
N GLU A 42 45.17 -4.14 -17.74
CA GLU A 42 44.87 -2.98 -18.59
C GLU A 42 43.43 -3.04 -19.08
N LEU A 43 42.73 -1.88 -19.06
CA LEU A 43 41.39 -1.70 -19.56
C LEU A 43 41.41 -0.86 -20.82
N THR A 44 40.64 -1.27 -21.83
CA THR A 44 40.47 -0.52 -23.08
C THR A 44 39.40 0.54 -22.94
N ILE A 45 39.72 1.78 -23.31
CA ILE A 45 38.71 2.85 -23.38
C ILE A 45 37.87 2.62 -24.63
N ARG A 46 36.57 2.32 -24.45
CA ARG A 46 35.59 2.12 -25.52
C ARG A 46 35.14 3.46 -26.08
N ASP A 47 34.72 4.35 -25.21
CA ASP A 47 34.27 5.68 -25.57
C ASP A 47 34.48 6.67 -24.41
N PHE A 48 34.28 7.95 -24.72
CA PHE A 48 34.51 9.06 -23.83
C PHE A 48 33.50 10.16 -24.08
N GLN A 49 32.95 10.72 -23.03
CA GLN A 49 32.05 11.87 -23.07
C GLN A 49 32.53 12.96 -22.10
N SER A 50 32.69 14.18 -22.62
CA SER A 50 33.02 15.33 -21.76
C SER A 50 31.73 16.08 -21.36
N LEU A 51 31.49 16.20 -20.07
CA LEU A 51 30.43 16.98 -19.48
C LEU A 51 30.97 18.26 -18.85
N ASN A 52 30.12 19.13 -18.32
CA ASN A 52 30.53 20.43 -17.77
C ASN A 52 31.45 20.28 -16.55
N ASP A 53 31.13 19.37 -15.62
CA ASP A 53 31.79 19.19 -14.32
C ASP A 53 32.66 17.93 -14.25
N LYS A 54 32.43 16.97 -15.15
CA LYS A 54 33.14 15.69 -15.18
C LYS A 54 33.30 15.16 -16.60
N ASP A 55 34.27 14.27 -16.76
CA ASP A 55 34.41 13.43 -17.94
C ASP A 55 34.01 12.00 -17.61
N VAL A 56 33.32 11.34 -18.54
CA VAL A 56 32.80 9.98 -18.40
C VAL A 56 33.48 9.08 -19.42
N TYR A 57 34.10 8.01 -18.93
CA TYR A 57 34.74 6.99 -19.75
C TYR A 57 33.97 5.69 -19.62
N HIS A 58 33.71 5.00 -20.72
CA HIS A 58 33.27 3.61 -20.73
C HIS A 58 34.42 2.71 -21.12
N LEU A 59 34.73 1.74 -20.27
CA LEU A 59 35.86 0.85 -20.43
C LEU A 59 35.37 -0.57 -20.69
N ASP A 60 36.06 -1.28 -21.60
CA ASP A 60 35.84 -2.72 -21.85
C ASP A 60 36.47 -3.55 -20.74
N LEU A 61 35.65 -4.41 -20.13
CA LEU A 61 36.05 -5.36 -19.12
C LEU A 61 36.14 -6.76 -19.74
N ASN A 62 37.37 -7.26 -19.98
CA ASN A 62 37.63 -8.54 -20.62
C ASN A 62 38.01 -9.68 -19.65
N VAL A 63 37.72 -9.49 -18.35
CA VAL A 63 37.99 -10.49 -17.30
C VAL A 63 36.73 -10.74 -16.47
N SER A 64 36.56 -11.96 -15.97
CA SER A 64 35.45 -12.31 -15.10
C SER A 64 35.58 -11.65 -13.74
N ILE A 65 34.51 -11.06 -13.27
CA ILE A 65 34.39 -10.48 -11.92
C ILE A 65 33.91 -11.53 -10.93
N ASP A 66 34.64 -11.66 -9.84
CA ASP A 66 34.18 -12.35 -8.63
C ASP A 66 33.53 -11.35 -7.67
N PHE A 67 32.22 -11.36 -7.54
CA PHE A 67 31.45 -10.43 -6.70
C PHE A 67 31.77 -10.53 -5.20
N THR A 68 32.52 -11.51 -4.74
CA THR A 68 33.00 -11.62 -3.35
C THR A 68 34.30 -10.88 -3.11
N SER A 69 34.95 -10.44 -4.18
CA SER A 69 36.23 -9.72 -4.13
C SER A 69 36.04 -8.22 -4.17
N GLN A 70 37.04 -7.50 -3.69
CA GLN A 70 37.13 -6.05 -3.87
C GLN A 70 38.08 -5.75 -5.02
N TYR A 71 37.65 -4.87 -5.89
CA TYR A 71 38.44 -4.37 -7.01
C TYR A 71 38.63 -2.88 -6.88
N SER A 72 39.70 -2.37 -7.48
CA SER A 72 39.93 -0.95 -7.63
C SER A 72 40.31 -0.62 -9.06
N ILE A 73 40.15 0.64 -9.44
CA ILE A 73 40.65 1.17 -10.71
C ILE A 73 41.83 2.10 -10.41
N MET A 74 42.90 1.90 -11.11
CA MET A 74 44.10 2.76 -11.10
C MET A 74 44.13 3.56 -12.38
N THR A 75 44.26 4.89 -12.25
CA THR A 75 44.47 5.81 -13.39
C THR A 75 45.95 5.85 -13.77
N TYR A 76 46.28 6.36 -14.95
CA TYR A 76 47.66 6.59 -15.38
C TYR A 76 48.50 7.40 -14.34
N ASN A 77 47.87 8.32 -13.63
CA ASN A 77 48.47 9.13 -12.59
C ASN A 77 48.60 8.41 -11.24
N ALA A 78 48.47 7.08 -11.22
CA ALA A 78 48.54 6.23 -10.02
C ALA A 78 47.47 6.54 -8.94
N TYR A 79 46.37 7.21 -9.29
CA TYR A 79 45.23 7.38 -8.39
C TYR A 79 44.43 6.11 -8.35
N LEU A 80 44.16 5.60 -7.15
CA LEU A 80 43.40 4.38 -6.91
C LEU A 80 42.03 4.72 -6.37
N THR A 81 40.96 4.19 -7.02
CA THR A 81 39.58 4.34 -6.58
C THR A 81 38.87 2.96 -6.51
N PRO A 82 38.02 2.70 -5.51
CA PRO A 82 37.27 1.44 -5.44
C PRO A 82 36.34 1.27 -6.65
N LEU A 83 36.24 0.06 -7.16
CA LEU A 83 35.21 -0.32 -8.14
C LEU A 83 33.91 -0.66 -7.40
N ILE A 84 32.87 0.12 -7.66
CA ILE A 84 31.52 -0.02 -7.07
C ILE A 84 30.65 -0.89 -7.98
N TYR A 85 30.09 -1.95 -7.45
CA TYR A 85 29.06 -2.74 -8.17
C TYR A 85 27.78 -1.92 -8.23
N ARG A 86 27.49 -1.32 -9.41
CA ARG A 86 26.35 -0.43 -9.60
C ARG A 86 25.26 -1.15 -10.41
N PHE A 87 25.03 -0.82 -11.65
CA PHE A 87 23.90 -1.37 -12.42
C PHE A 87 24.13 -2.78 -12.95
N VAL A 88 25.32 -3.35 -12.83
CA VAL A 88 25.55 -4.79 -13.10
C VAL A 88 24.56 -5.68 -12.33
N VAL A 89 24.16 -5.27 -11.11
CA VAL A 89 23.21 -6.03 -10.28
C VAL A 89 21.79 -6.07 -10.86
N LYS A 90 21.47 -5.19 -11.82
CA LYS A 90 20.16 -5.14 -12.50
C LYS A 90 20.13 -5.91 -13.81
N THR A 91 21.28 -6.34 -14.33
CA THR A 91 21.36 -7.08 -15.60
C THR A 91 20.65 -8.42 -15.50
N GLU A 92 20.09 -8.88 -16.61
CA GLU A 92 19.46 -10.22 -16.69
C GLU A 92 20.45 -11.34 -16.31
N GLN A 93 21.73 -11.21 -16.72
CA GLN A 93 22.76 -12.16 -16.36
C GLN A 93 22.95 -12.27 -14.84
N PHE A 94 22.99 -11.14 -14.13
CA PHE A 94 23.11 -11.12 -12.67
C PHE A 94 21.88 -11.73 -12.00
N GLN A 95 20.70 -11.37 -12.45
CA GLN A 95 19.46 -11.93 -11.91
C GLN A 95 19.39 -13.45 -12.08
N ASN A 96 19.69 -13.97 -13.29
CA ASN A 96 19.72 -15.41 -13.55
C ASN A 96 20.80 -16.14 -12.71
N GLN A 97 21.95 -15.51 -12.50
CA GLN A 97 23.03 -16.05 -11.69
C GLN A 97 22.66 -16.14 -10.21
N PHE A 98 21.97 -15.10 -9.64
CA PHE A 98 21.79 -14.95 -8.22
C PHE A 98 20.33 -15.07 -7.75
N TYR A 99 19.37 -15.31 -8.61
CA TYR A 99 17.99 -15.55 -8.20
C TYR A 99 17.88 -16.76 -7.28
N TYR A 100 17.35 -16.53 -6.07
CA TYR A 100 17.18 -17.54 -5.04
C TYR A 100 15.68 -17.89 -4.92
N GLN A 101 15.33 -19.13 -5.20
CA GLN A 101 13.93 -19.57 -5.31
C GLN A 101 13.33 -20.09 -4.01
N GLU A 102 14.18 -20.49 -3.03
CA GLU A 102 13.70 -21.08 -1.78
C GLU A 102 12.98 -20.03 -0.89
N ASN A 103 12.07 -20.50 -0.04
CA ASN A 103 11.24 -19.66 0.82
C ASN A 103 11.73 -19.65 2.28
N ASP A 104 13.03 -19.55 2.50
CA ASP A 104 13.70 -19.67 3.79
C ASP A 104 14.70 -18.54 4.08
N LEU A 105 14.58 -17.39 3.39
CA LEU A 105 15.31 -16.17 3.74
C LEU A 105 14.79 -15.57 5.04
N GLY A 106 15.68 -14.89 5.77
CA GLY A 106 15.44 -14.40 7.12
C GLY A 106 15.79 -15.45 8.17
N VAL A 107 14.96 -15.57 9.19
CA VAL A 107 15.15 -16.49 10.32
C VAL A 107 14.12 -17.61 10.30
N VAL A 108 14.60 -18.84 10.42
CA VAL A 108 13.75 -20.04 10.57
C VAL A 108 14.12 -20.72 11.90
N VAL A 109 13.13 -20.87 12.78
CA VAL A 109 13.21 -21.69 14.00
C VAL A 109 12.51 -23.01 13.74
N LYS A 110 13.24 -24.11 13.85
CA LYS A 110 12.70 -25.44 13.59
C LYS A 110 13.49 -26.52 14.36
N ASP A 111 12.79 -27.47 14.96
CA ASP A 111 13.36 -28.62 15.67
C ASP A 111 14.40 -28.20 16.74
N GLY A 112 14.14 -27.10 17.46
CA GLY A 112 15.05 -26.56 18.46
C GLY A 112 16.30 -25.87 17.92
N LYS A 113 16.38 -25.64 16.62
CA LYS A 113 17.48 -24.95 15.95
C LYS A 113 17.03 -23.64 15.36
N THR A 114 17.96 -22.67 15.27
CA THR A 114 17.72 -21.37 14.63
C THR A 114 18.69 -21.19 13.45
N THR A 115 18.14 -21.01 12.26
CA THR A 115 18.90 -20.75 11.03
C THR A 115 18.64 -19.35 10.53
N PHE A 116 19.71 -18.60 10.25
CA PHE A 116 19.69 -17.27 9.65
C PHE A 116 20.17 -17.35 8.21
N LYS A 117 19.43 -16.72 7.29
CA LYS A 117 19.79 -16.65 5.86
C LYS A 117 19.60 -15.23 5.32
N LEU A 118 20.64 -14.71 4.67
CA LEU A 118 20.64 -13.39 4.05
C LEU A 118 21.08 -13.47 2.59
N TRP A 119 20.30 -12.96 1.66
CA TRP A 119 20.70 -12.79 0.27
C TRP A 119 21.53 -11.52 0.11
N ALA A 120 22.83 -11.70 -0.14
CA ALA A 120 23.81 -10.63 -0.26
C ALA A 120 24.88 -10.99 -1.31
N PRO A 121 24.51 -11.13 -2.60
CA PRO A 121 25.39 -11.72 -3.63
C PRO A 121 26.66 -10.90 -3.89
N THR A 122 26.65 -9.61 -3.65
CA THR A 122 27.79 -8.71 -3.84
C THR A 122 28.59 -8.44 -2.57
N ALA A 123 28.18 -9.03 -1.45
CA ALA A 123 28.94 -8.89 -0.21
C ALA A 123 30.20 -9.76 -0.22
N SER A 124 31.32 -9.22 0.23
CA SER A 124 32.55 -9.98 0.45
C SER A 124 32.53 -10.76 1.77
N ASN A 125 31.89 -10.23 2.80
CA ASN A 125 31.70 -10.88 4.07
C ASN A 125 30.37 -10.44 4.72
N VAL A 126 29.76 -11.36 5.47
CA VAL A 126 28.59 -11.10 6.30
C VAL A 126 28.81 -11.70 7.70
N TRP A 127 28.48 -10.96 8.72
CA TRP A 127 28.42 -11.43 10.10
C TRP A 127 27.01 -11.22 10.67
N LEU A 128 26.59 -12.20 11.44
CA LEU A 128 25.43 -12.06 12.33
C LEU A 128 25.89 -11.49 13.66
N VAL A 129 25.21 -10.47 14.15
CA VAL A 129 25.49 -9.83 15.45
C VAL A 129 24.35 -10.17 16.42
N ILE A 130 24.63 -10.93 17.47
CA ILE A 130 23.68 -11.27 18.54
C ILE A 130 24.35 -10.93 19.87
N ASN A 131 23.71 -10.10 20.73
CA ASN A 131 24.25 -9.69 22.02
C ASN A 131 25.71 -9.20 21.94
N ASP A 132 25.99 -8.32 21.00
CA ASP A 132 27.31 -7.72 20.71
C ASP A 132 28.39 -8.74 20.29
N LYS A 133 28.03 -10.00 20.08
CA LYS A 133 28.92 -11.02 19.52
C LYS A 133 28.71 -11.17 18.02
N MET A 134 29.82 -11.23 17.29
CA MET A 134 29.85 -11.38 15.85
C MET A 134 30.09 -12.83 15.46
N TYR A 135 29.24 -13.39 14.61
CA TYR A 135 29.35 -14.73 14.07
C TYR A 135 29.46 -14.64 12.56
N LYS A 136 30.59 -15.09 12.00
CA LYS A 136 30.79 -15.09 10.55
C LYS A 136 29.84 -16.06 9.88
N MET A 137 29.12 -15.59 8.88
CA MET A 137 28.20 -16.42 8.09
C MET A 137 28.92 -17.07 6.89
N ASN A 138 28.48 -18.25 6.51
CA ASN A 138 29.00 -18.97 5.36
C ASN A 138 28.23 -18.61 4.10
N ARG A 139 28.94 -18.25 3.05
CA ARG A 139 28.36 -18.01 1.73
C ARG A 139 28.03 -19.33 1.04
N GLY A 140 26.78 -19.49 0.66
CA GLY A 140 26.27 -20.62 -0.13
C GLY A 140 25.98 -20.24 -1.58
N ASN A 141 25.17 -21.06 -2.23
CA ASN A 141 24.73 -20.84 -3.60
C ASN A 141 23.88 -19.56 -3.72
N LYS A 142 23.84 -19.00 -4.95
CA LYS A 142 23.02 -17.81 -5.27
C LYS A 142 23.35 -16.57 -4.44
N GLY A 143 24.53 -16.53 -3.78
CA GLY A 143 24.92 -15.41 -2.93
C GLY A 143 24.19 -15.32 -1.60
N VAL A 144 23.60 -16.42 -1.13
CA VAL A 144 22.95 -16.50 0.19
C VAL A 144 24.00 -16.83 1.25
N TYR A 145 24.07 -15.98 2.28
CA TYR A 145 24.86 -16.25 3.49
C TYR A 145 23.99 -16.91 4.55
N SER A 146 24.55 -17.92 5.25
CA SER A 146 23.80 -18.66 6.26
C SER A 146 24.64 -19.02 7.48
N ILE A 147 23.96 -19.15 8.63
CA ILE A 147 24.50 -19.72 9.86
C ILE A 147 23.37 -20.41 10.61
N CYS A 148 23.68 -21.55 11.26
CA CYS A 148 22.74 -22.32 12.06
C CYS A 148 23.27 -22.51 13.48
N PHE A 149 22.37 -22.38 14.46
CA PHE A 149 22.63 -22.67 15.87
C PHE A 149 21.77 -23.84 16.32
N ASP A 150 22.37 -24.80 17.03
CA ASP A 150 21.67 -25.96 17.62
C ASP A 150 20.91 -25.57 18.92
N ILE A 151 20.22 -24.44 18.90
CA ILE A 151 19.46 -23.86 20.00
C ILE A 151 18.37 -22.96 19.46
N ASP A 152 17.23 -22.91 20.13
CA ASP A 152 16.17 -21.96 19.89
C ASP A 152 16.58 -20.57 20.42
N LEU A 153 16.67 -19.59 19.50
CA LEU A 153 17.02 -18.20 19.79
C LEU A 153 15.80 -17.27 19.75
N THR A 154 14.57 -17.80 19.83
CA THR A 154 13.35 -16.98 19.86
C THR A 154 13.45 -15.87 20.91
N ASN A 155 13.02 -14.67 20.57
CA ASN A 155 13.09 -13.44 21.36
C ASN A 155 14.50 -12.81 21.47
N MET A 156 15.52 -13.40 20.87
CA MET A 156 16.84 -12.75 20.80
C MET A 156 16.87 -11.67 19.74
N SER A 157 17.55 -10.55 20.05
CA SER A 157 17.77 -9.48 19.07
C SER A 157 19.02 -9.71 18.25
N TYR A 158 18.96 -9.36 16.97
CA TYR A 158 20.08 -9.50 16.05
C TYR A 158 20.12 -8.41 14.98
N ASN A 159 21.29 -8.22 14.39
CA ASN A 159 21.56 -7.40 13.22
C ASN A 159 22.50 -8.15 12.28
N TYR A 160 22.61 -7.69 11.04
CA TYR A 160 23.66 -8.11 10.12
C TYR A 160 24.71 -7.03 10.00
N LEU A 161 25.98 -7.43 9.93
CA LEU A 161 27.09 -6.58 9.53
C LEU A 161 27.55 -7.05 8.15
N VAL A 162 27.37 -6.22 7.14
CA VAL A 162 27.59 -6.58 5.72
C VAL A 162 28.72 -5.73 5.16
N ASN A 163 29.72 -6.40 4.56
CA ASN A 163 30.80 -5.72 3.86
C ASN A 163 30.55 -5.79 2.34
N VAL A 164 30.23 -4.66 1.73
CA VAL A 164 29.91 -4.52 0.30
C VAL A 164 30.46 -3.19 -0.23
N ASN A 165 31.00 -3.20 -1.45
CA ASN A 165 31.59 -2.01 -2.09
C ASN A 165 32.63 -1.29 -1.19
N GLY A 166 33.40 -2.05 -0.42
CA GLY A 166 34.39 -1.50 0.51
C GLY A 166 33.82 -0.83 1.78
N MET A 167 32.50 -0.85 1.95
CA MET A 167 31.81 -0.31 3.11
C MET A 167 31.37 -1.44 4.04
N THR A 168 31.39 -1.19 5.35
CA THR A 168 30.87 -2.09 6.36
C THR A 168 29.60 -1.51 6.97
N ASN A 169 28.47 -2.13 6.74
CA ASN A 169 27.14 -1.64 7.08
C ASN A 169 26.48 -2.49 8.17
N LEU A 170 26.12 -1.90 9.30
CA LEU A 170 25.23 -2.51 10.29
C LEU A 170 23.78 -2.29 9.85
N THR A 171 22.97 -3.35 9.83
CA THR A 171 21.61 -3.27 9.31
C THR A 171 20.67 -4.29 9.95
N ILE A 172 19.37 -3.99 9.93
CA ILE A 172 18.31 -4.94 10.26
C ILE A 172 18.15 -5.97 9.13
N ASP A 173 17.45 -7.06 9.43
CA ASP A 173 17.07 -8.07 8.45
C ASP A 173 15.90 -7.58 7.59
N PRO A 174 15.99 -7.53 6.24
CA PRO A 174 14.84 -7.25 5.37
C PRO A 174 13.66 -8.21 5.62
N TYR A 175 13.94 -9.47 5.94
CA TYR A 175 12.95 -10.50 6.27
C TYR A 175 12.61 -10.58 7.76
N GLY A 176 13.04 -9.61 8.57
CA GLY A 176 12.75 -9.56 10.01
C GLY A 176 11.26 -9.45 10.30
N LYS A 177 10.70 -10.39 11.07
CA LYS A 177 9.26 -10.50 11.39
C LYS A 177 8.84 -9.70 12.61
N CYS A 178 9.78 -9.18 13.35
CA CYS A 178 9.59 -8.27 14.47
C CYS A 178 10.84 -7.41 14.60
N GLN A 179 10.67 -6.12 14.84
CA GLN A 179 11.75 -5.19 15.12
C GLN A 179 11.69 -4.71 16.57
N LYS A 180 12.84 -4.34 17.14
CA LYS A 180 12.85 -3.49 18.34
C LYS A 180 12.23 -2.13 18.02
N PRO A 181 11.69 -1.43 19.03
CA PRO A 181 11.20 -0.07 18.84
C PRO A 181 12.20 0.80 18.05
N ASN A 182 11.66 1.59 17.12
CA ASN A 182 12.40 2.43 16.19
C ASN A 182 13.36 1.66 15.26
N SER A 183 13.09 0.38 14.97
CA SER A 183 13.85 -0.47 14.02
C SER A 183 15.36 -0.59 14.34
N THR A 184 15.74 -0.60 15.60
CA THR A 184 17.16 -0.63 16.00
C THR A 184 17.80 -2.00 15.85
N ALA A 185 17.01 -3.08 15.88
CA ALA A 185 17.44 -4.47 15.65
C ALA A 185 16.24 -5.34 15.31
N SER A 186 16.46 -6.42 14.58
CA SER A 186 15.48 -7.48 14.36
C SER A 186 15.39 -8.42 15.56
N ILE A 187 14.23 -9.05 15.75
CA ILE A 187 13.96 -10.03 16.81
C ILE A 187 13.66 -11.38 16.16
N VAL A 188 14.24 -12.44 16.68
CA VAL A 188 13.93 -13.82 16.25
C VAL A 188 12.50 -14.18 16.64
N VAL A 189 11.71 -14.55 15.64
CA VAL A 189 10.30 -14.98 15.78
C VAL A 189 10.14 -16.35 15.15
N ASP A 190 9.52 -17.28 15.85
CA ASP A 190 9.05 -18.52 15.24
C ASP A 190 7.76 -18.21 14.45
N THR A 191 7.85 -18.36 13.12
CA THR A 191 6.74 -18.16 12.18
C THR A 191 6.36 -19.45 11.46
N SER A 192 6.67 -20.61 12.04
CA SER A 192 6.40 -21.93 11.43
C SER A 192 4.90 -22.25 11.33
N ALA A 193 4.05 -21.59 12.12
CA ALA A 193 2.62 -21.81 12.09
C ALA A 193 1.99 -21.28 10.79
N ASP A 194 1.19 -22.14 10.14
CA ASP A 194 0.26 -21.75 9.09
C ASP A 194 -1.15 -21.67 9.69
N ASN A 195 -1.66 -20.45 9.86
CA ASN A 195 -2.97 -20.17 10.45
C ASN A 195 -4.02 -19.87 9.36
N SER A 196 -3.63 -19.93 8.08
CA SER A 196 -4.51 -19.54 6.99
C SER A 196 -5.77 -20.41 6.92
N SER A 197 -6.91 -19.76 6.75
CA SER A 197 -8.21 -20.40 6.58
C SER A 197 -8.93 -19.87 5.33
N VAL A 198 -9.61 -20.75 4.62
CA VAL A 198 -10.40 -20.37 3.44
C VAL A 198 -11.79 -19.95 3.88
N ARG A 199 -12.15 -18.71 3.61
CA ARG A 199 -13.48 -18.16 3.90
C ARG A 199 -14.35 -18.14 2.65
N GLU A 200 -15.67 -18.17 2.87
CA GLU A 200 -16.62 -18.05 1.76
C GLU A 200 -16.49 -16.69 1.06
N LYS A 201 -16.73 -16.70 -0.25
CA LYS A 201 -16.75 -15.47 -1.04
C LYS A 201 -17.98 -14.64 -0.67
N LYS A 202 -17.75 -13.47 -0.08
CA LYS A 202 -18.84 -12.50 0.16
C LYS A 202 -19.23 -11.82 -1.16
N ARG A 203 -20.54 -11.65 -1.38
CA ARG A 203 -21.07 -11.08 -2.62
C ARG A 203 -21.18 -9.57 -2.60
N ASP A 204 -21.39 -8.99 -1.42
CA ASP A 204 -21.68 -7.59 -1.15
C ASP A 204 -20.58 -6.98 -0.28
N LEU A 205 -19.40 -6.82 -0.84
CA LEU A 205 -18.26 -6.27 -0.11
C LEU A 205 -18.51 -4.81 0.26
N ILE A 206 -18.39 -4.51 1.56
CA ILE A 206 -18.44 -3.17 2.13
C ILE A 206 -17.17 -3.01 2.97
N ILE A 207 -16.19 -2.34 2.38
CA ILE A 207 -14.89 -2.07 2.99
C ILE A 207 -15.01 -0.84 3.90
N TYR A 208 -14.51 -0.96 5.12
CA TYR A 208 -14.35 0.13 6.05
C TYR A 208 -12.86 0.38 6.32
N GLU A 209 -12.38 1.51 5.82
CA GLU A 209 -10.99 1.94 5.99
C GLU A 209 -10.79 2.62 7.33
N VAL A 210 -9.77 2.19 8.08
CA VAL A 210 -9.47 2.78 9.39
C VAL A 210 -8.00 2.62 9.79
N SER A 211 -7.46 3.62 10.49
CA SER A 211 -6.16 3.53 11.14
C SER A 211 -6.29 2.93 12.54
N VAL A 212 -5.41 1.99 12.88
CA VAL A 212 -5.28 1.46 14.26
C VAL A 212 -5.04 2.58 15.26
N ARG A 213 -4.22 3.58 14.88
CA ARG A 213 -3.91 4.74 15.71
C ARG A 213 -5.15 5.58 16.04
N ASP A 214 -6.03 5.75 15.07
CA ASP A 214 -7.14 6.69 15.18
C ASP A 214 -8.40 6.06 15.77
N TYR A 215 -8.48 4.74 15.76
CA TYR A 215 -9.70 4.03 16.15
C TYR A 215 -10.02 4.14 17.64
N SER A 216 -8.98 4.13 18.48
CA SER A 216 -9.11 4.19 19.93
C SER A 216 -8.19 5.24 20.56
N LYS A 217 -8.47 5.61 21.82
CA LYS A 217 -7.61 6.55 22.57
C LYS A 217 -6.22 5.98 22.82
N GLU A 218 -6.13 4.68 23.06
CA GLU A 218 -4.89 3.95 23.32
C GLU A 218 -4.06 3.71 22.09
N SER A 219 -4.67 3.73 20.90
CA SER A 219 -3.99 3.57 19.60
C SER A 219 -3.22 2.25 19.47
N THR A 220 -3.78 1.14 19.97
CA THR A 220 -3.15 -0.18 19.96
C THR A 220 -4.05 -1.25 19.33
N PHE A 221 -3.45 -2.35 18.84
CA PHE A 221 -4.21 -3.50 18.33
C PHE A 221 -5.19 -4.04 19.38
N LYS A 222 -4.76 -4.12 20.65
CA LYS A 222 -5.63 -4.57 21.74
C LYS A 222 -6.85 -3.68 21.89
N ALA A 223 -6.66 -2.36 21.93
CA ALA A 223 -7.77 -1.43 22.12
C ALA A 223 -8.71 -1.39 20.90
N MET A 224 -8.18 -1.55 19.70
CA MET A 224 -9.01 -1.70 18.49
C MET A 224 -9.85 -2.97 18.56
N LYS A 225 -9.27 -4.11 18.97
CA LYS A 225 -10.00 -5.36 19.17
C LYS A 225 -11.17 -5.18 20.15
N ASP A 226 -10.91 -4.53 21.28
CA ASP A 226 -11.90 -4.31 22.33
C ASP A 226 -13.07 -3.37 21.87
N GLY A 227 -12.90 -2.63 20.78
CA GLY A 227 -13.88 -1.69 20.21
C GLY A 227 -14.63 -2.18 18.95
N LEU A 228 -14.44 -3.42 18.50
CA LEU A 228 -14.99 -3.92 17.21
C LEU A 228 -16.50 -3.98 17.14
N ASP A 229 -17.23 -3.98 18.26
CA ASP A 229 -18.69 -4.00 18.28
C ASP A 229 -19.31 -2.85 17.48
N TYR A 230 -18.65 -1.69 17.41
CA TYR A 230 -19.12 -0.57 16.61
C TYR A 230 -19.18 -0.94 15.11
N LEU A 231 -18.13 -1.54 14.57
CA LEU A 231 -18.06 -1.94 13.16
C LEU A 231 -19.05 -3.07 12.84
N LYS A 232 -19.18 -4.04 13.75
CA LYS A 232 -20.17 -5.11 13.66
C LYS A 232 -21.59 -4.54 13.60
N ASN A 233 -21.93 -3.62 14.50
CA ASN A 233 -23.26 -3.01 14.58
C ASN A 233 -23.57 -2.13 13.36
N LEU A 234 -22.56 -1.46 12.79
CA LEU A 234 -22.68 -0.73 11.52
C LEU A 234 -23.00 -1.66 10.36
N GLY A 235 -22.61 -2.94 10.43
CA GLY A 235 -22.94 -4.00 9.48
C GLY A 235 -21.94 -4.17 8.34
N ILE A 236 -20.76 -3.55 8.41
CA ILE A 236 -19.67 -3.71 7.45
C ILE A 236 -19.16 -5.17 7.45
N ASN A 237 -18.48 -5.59 6.40
CA ASN A 237 -18.00 -6.96 6.29
C ASN A 237 -16.52 -7.08 5.87
N VAL A 238 -15.81 -5.97 5.63
CA VAL A 238 -14.36 -5.93 5.41
C VAL A 238 -13.76 -4.77 6.19
N VAL A 239 -12.78 -5.03 7.03
CA VAL A 239 -11.99 -4.02 7.72
C VAL A 239 -10.67 -3.83 6.97
N GLN A 240 -10.44 -2.67 6.40
CA GLN A 240 -9.15 -2.28 5.83
C GLN A 240 -8.35 -1.48 6.85
N LEU A 241 -7.20 -1.97 7.25
CA LEU A 241 -6.28 -1.23 8.11
C LEU A 241 -5.30 -0.42 7.26
N LEU A 242 -5.13 0.87 7.58
CA LEU A 242 -4.00 1.66 7.11
C LEU A 242 -2.69 0.95 7.50
N PRO A 243 -1.52 1.33 6.93
CA PRO A 243 -0.30 0.56 7.09
C PRO A 243 -0.01 0.19 8.54
N VAL A 244 0.12 -1.11 8.79
CA VAL A 244 0.45 -1.68 10.12
C VAL A 244 1.92 -2.08 10.22
N ASN A 245 2.64 -2.06 9.10
CA ASN A 245 4.06 -2.34 9.01
C ASN A 245 4.87 -1.27 9.76
N ASP A 246 6.14 -1.59 10.06
CA ASP A 246 7.02 -0.63 10.70
C ASP A 246 7.37 0.55 9.75
N PHE A 247 7.19 1.76 10.25
CA PHE A 247 7.35 3.01 9.51
C PHE A 247 8.08 4.09 10.32
N ALA A 248 8.69 5.02 9.62
CA ALA A 248 9.41 6.16 10.21
C ALA A 248 8.48 7.31 10.66
N GLY A 249 9.06 8.33 11.30
CA GLY A 249 8.35 9.56 11.68
C GLY A 249 7.59 9.50 12.99
N VAL A 250 7.48 8.32 13.63
CA VAL A 250 6.88 8.15 14.96
C VAL A 250 7.85 7.41 15.86
N ASN A 251 8.19 8.00 17.02
CA ASN A 251 8.97 7.32 18.03
C ASN A 251 8.08 6.33 18.80
N ASP A 252 8.44 5.03 18.79
CA ASP A 252 7.62 3.98 19.38
C ASP A 252 7.44 4.08 20.91
N TYR A 253 8.42 4.68 21.62
CA TYR A 253 8.31 4.93 23.06
C TYR A 253 7.46 6.17 23.41
N PHE A 254 7.31 7.09 22.45
CA PHE A 254 6.56 8.35 22.61
C PHE A 254 5.62 8.60 21.43
N PRO A 255 4.70 7.65 21.12
CA PRO A 255 3.93 7.67 19.86
C PRO A 255 3.02 8.88 19.71
N LYS A 256 2.58 9.50 20.81
CA LYS A 256 1.71 10.67 20.78
C LYS A 256 2.42 12.00 20.47
N ARG A 257 3.78 11.99 20.39
CA ARG A 257 4.56 13.20 20.13
C ARG A 257 4.51 13.65 18.68
N TYR A 258 4.44 12.70 17.75
CA TYR A 258 4.37 12.95 16.31
C TYR A 258 3.34 12.01 15.69
N TYR A 259 2.64 12.50 14.69
CA TYR A 259 1.64 11.73 13.96
C TYR A 259 2.16 11.33 12.58
N ASN A 260 1.83 10.11 12.14
CA ASN A 260 2.05 9.62 10.78
C ASN A 260 1.03 8.53 10.48
N TRP A 261 0.45 8.51 9.28
CA TRP A 261 -0.47 7.44 8.86
C TRP A 261 0.20 6.09 8.63
N GLY A 262 1.52 6.06 8.37
CA GLY A 262 2.27 4.83 8.12
C GLY A 262 2.87 4.69 6.71
N TYR A 263 2.68 5.67 5.83
CA TYR A 263 3.21 5.64 4.45
C TYR A 263 4.67 6.07 4.34
N THR A 264 5.45 5.81 5.37
CA THR A 264 6.91 6.00 5.40
C THR A 264 7.61 4.69 5.79
N PRO A 265 7.47 3.60 4.98
CA PRO A 265 7.87 2.26 5.38
C PRO A 265 9.38 2.14 5.62
N VAL A 266 9.74 1.36 6.65
CA VAL A 266 11.11 1.00 7.02
C VAL A 266 11.31 -0.51 6.97
N SER A 267 10.36 -1.29 7.51
CA SER A 267 10.35 -2.75 7.46
C SER A 267 8.97 -3.26 7.06
N TYR A 268 8.92 -4.10 6.03
CA TYR A 268 7.66 -4.54 5.41
C TYR A 268 7.05 -5.78 6.05
N GLN A 269 7.84 -6.54 6.82
CA GLN A 269 7.40 -7.83 7.40
C GLN A 269 7.22 -7.76 8.92
N SER A 270 7.53 -6.62 9.55
CA SER A 270 7.33 -6.39 10.98
C SER A 270 6.23 -5.38 11.24
N LEU A 271 5.51 -5.55 12.33
CA LEU A 271 4.46 -4.65 12.77
C LEU A 271 5.04 -3.44 13.50
N LYS A 272 4.38 -2.29 13.42
CA LYS A 272 4.76 -1.04 14.08
C LYS A 272 4.64 -1.14 15.59
N GLN A 273 5.77 -1.06 16.32
CA GLN A 273 5.82 -1.27 17.79
C GLN A 273 4.99 -0.25 18.57
N SER A 274 4.70 0.93 18.05
CA SER A 274 3.79 1.88 18.72
C SER A 274 2.34 1.37 18.85
N TYR A 275 1.96 0.32 18.10
CA TYR A 275 0.64 -0.33 18.22
C TYR A 275 0.61 -1.46 19.26
N ASN A 276 1.77 -1.74 19.90
CA ASN A 276 1.93 -2.72 20.96
C ASN A 276 1.53 -2.13 22.32
N SER A 277 0.54 -2.70 23.00
CA SER A 277 0.15 -2.26 24.33
C SER A 277 1.16 -2.65 25.43
N LYS A 278 2.21 -3.41 25.08
CA LYS A 278 3.28 -3.90 25.98
C LYS A 278 4.64 -3.69 25.35
N ILE A 279 5.06 -2.45 25.21
CA ILE A 279 6.27 -2.06 24.46
C ILE A 279 7.56 -2.74 24.95
N ASP A 280 7.64 -3.16 26.22
CA ASP A 280 8.78 -3.89 26.79
C ASP A 280 8.80 -5.38 26.40
N SER A 281 7.71 -5.89 25.85
CA SER A 281 7.57 -7.26 25.34
C SER A 281 7.38 -7.21 23.83
N TYR A 282 8.47 -7.19 23.08
CA TYR A 282 8.45 -6.93 21.62
C TYR A 282 7.59 -7.92 20.84
N LEU A 283 7.65 -9.22 21.20
CA LEU A 283 6.85 -10.26 20.52
C LEU A 283 5.36 -10.22 20.85
N ALA A 284 4.96 -9.50 21.92
CA ALA A 284 3.56 -9.38 22.29
C ALA A 284 2.72 -8.73 21.16
N ILE A 285 3.33 -7.92 20.31
CA ILE A 285 2.64 -7.27 19.20
C ILE A 285 2.06 -8.28 18.21
N ASN A 286 2.79 -9.36 17.90
CA ASN A 286 2.33 -10.39 16.97
C ASN A 286 1.10 -11.11 17.53
N GLN A 287 1.07 -11.41 18.82
CA GLN A 287 -0.10 -12.02 19.47
C GLN A 287 -1.28 -11.06 19.52
N GLN A 288 -1.05 -9.78 19.85
CA GLN A 288 -2.12 -8.77 19.88
C GLN A 288 -2.74 -8.56 18.50
N PHE A 289 -1.92 -8.61 17.45
CA PHE A 289 -2.43 -8.50 16.07
C PHE A 289 -3.20 -9.76 15.67
N LYS A 290 -2.73 -10.96 16.00
CA LYS A 290 -3.51 -12.20 15.81
C LYS A 290 -4.84 -12.15 16.54
N ASP A 291 -4.85 -11.74 17.81
CA ASP A 291 -6.08 -11.62 18.60
C ASP A 291 -7.09 -10.63 17.97
N LEU A 292 -6.60 -9.55 17.32
CA LEU A 292 -7.45 -8.61 16.57
C LEU A 292 -8.02 -9.28 15.32
N VAL A 293 -7.19 -9.98 14.54
CA VAL A 293 -7.62 -10.70 13.33
C VAL A 293 -8.66 -11.76 13.68
N ASP A 294 -8.42 -12.57 14.71
CA ASP A 294 -9.33 -13.60 15.17
C ASP A 294 -10.70 -13.02 15.60
N GLU A 295 -10.70 -11.86 16.29
CA GLU A 295 -11.95 -11.21 16.71
C GLU A 295 -12.70 -10.60 15.52
N ILE A 296 -12.00 -10.05 14.49
CA ILE A 296 -12.60 -9.61 13.23
C ILE A 296 -13.30 -10.80 12.56
N HIS A 297 -12.63 -11.94 12.44
CA HIS A 297 -13.16 -13.14 11.83
C HIS A 297 -14.35 -13.73 12.60
N LYS A 298 -14.29 -13.75 13.93
CA LYS A 298 -15.36 -14.20 14.81
C LYS A 298 -16.64 -13.36 14.63
N ASN A 299 -16.51 -12.10 14.26
CA ASN A 299 -17.62 -11.22 13.92
C ASN A 299 -18.06 -11.30 12.45
N ASP A 300 -17.67 -12.35 11.72
CA ASP A 300 -17.97 -12.57 10.30
C ASP A 300 -17.51 -11.43 9.38
N MET A 301 -16.43 -10.75 9.74
CA MET A 301 -15.77 -9.75 8.90
C MET A 301 -14.46 -10.29 8.33
N LEU A 302 -14.05 -9.78 7.18
CA LEU A 302 -12.73 -10.00 6.57
C LEU A 302 -11.79 -8.87 6.97
N ILE A 303 -10.47 -9.14 6.90
CA ILE A 303 -9.45 -8.12 7.12
C ILE A 303 -8.56 -7.96 5.90
N THR A 304 -8.31 -6.71 5.51
CA THR A 304 -7.33 -6.36 4.47
C THR A 304 -6.30 -5.39 5.02
N LEU A 305 -5.08 -5.50 4.54
CA LEU A 305 -3.98 -4.61 4.93
C LEU A 305 -3.60 -3.69 3.78
N ASP A 306 -3.32 -2.46 4.13
CA ASP A 306 -2.69 -1.50 3.24
C ASP A 306 -1.18 -1.77 3.16
N VAL A 307 -0.65 -1.99 1.95
CA VAL A 307 0.75 -2.31 1.71
C VAL A 307 1.41 -1.28 0.79
N VAL A 308 2.52 -0.71 1.27
CA VAL A 308 3.23 0.38 0.61
C VAL A 308 4.44 -0.19 -0.14
N PHE A 309 4.18 -0.84 -1.29
CA PHE A 309 5.23 -1.52 -2.08
C PHE A 309 5.77 -0.68 -3.24
N ASN A 310 5.26 0.54 -3.39
CA ASN A 310 5.71 1.47 -4.43
C ASN A 310 7.02 2.17 -4.07
N HIS A 311 7.29 2.44 -2.78
CA HIS A 311 8.48 3.19 -2.36
C HIS A 311 9.03 2.77 -0.99
N HIS A 312 10.24 3.23 -0.70
CA HIS A 312 10.87 3.20 0.62
C HIS A 312 11.16 4.63 1.10
N TYR A 313 10.90 4.90 2.39
CA TYR A 313 11.04 6.24 2.95
C TYR A 313 12.43 6.85 2.79
N ASN A 314 13.48 6.09 3.11
CA ASN A 314 14.87 6.54 2.99
C ASN A 314 15.75 5.43 2.39
N ALA A 315 15.85 5.40 1.07
CA ALA A 315 16.58 4.36 0.36
C ALA A 315 18.05 4.28 0.79
N CYS A 316 18.74 5.40 0.91
CA CYS A 316 20.18 5.44 1.24
C CYS A 316 20.53 4.75 2.56
N ASP A 317 19.61 4.79 3.55
CA ASP A 317 19.81 4.19 4.87
C ASP A 317 19.01 2.87 5.03
N SER A 318 18.38 2.39 3.97
CA SER A 318 17.57 1.17 4.01
C SER A 318 18.44 -0.08 4.18
N CYS A 319 17.85 -1.13 4.75
CA CYS A 319 18.48 -2.44 4.79
C CYS A 319 18.78 -2.98 3.38
N PHE A 320 17.99 -2.61 2.40
CA PHE A 320 18.15 -3.02 0.99
C PHE A 320 19.46 -2.48 0.39
N GLU A 321 19.70 -1.15 0.49
CA GLU A 321 20.92 -0.54 -0.01
C GLU A 321 22.17 -0.89 0.81
N LYS A 322 22.01 -1.14 2.11
CA LYS A 322 23.10 -1.59 2.98
C LYS A 322 23.58 -3.02 2.67
N ILE A 323 22.72 -3.85 2.05
CA ILE A 323 23.00 -5.26 1.76
C ILE A 323 23.34 -5.47 0.29
N VAL A 324 22.51 -4.97 -0.64
CA VAL A 324 22.71 -5.09 -2.10
C VAL A 324 22.48 -3.71 -2.73
N PRO A 325 23.48 -2.81 -2.66
CA PRO A 325 23.38 -1.47 -3.23
C PRO A 325 22.95 -1.50 -4.70
N TYR A 326 22.13 -0.51 -5.09
CA TYR A 326 21.61 -0.30 -6.44
C TYR A 326 20.65 -1.36 -6.96
N TYR A 327 20.31 -2.40 -6.21
CA TYR A 327 19.46 -3.48 -6.73
C TYR A 327 17.96 -3.13 -6.66
N TYR A 328 17.46 -2.78 -5.49
CA TYR A 328 16.01 -2.77 -5.22
C TYR A 328 15.26 -1.56 -5.78
N PHE A 329 15.92 -0.43 -6.00
CA PHE A 329 15.27 0.84 -6.35
C PHE A 329 15.48 1.23 -7.80
N ARG A 330 14.54 2.01 -8.35
CA ARG A 330 14.66 2.65 -9.65
C ARG A 330 15.59 3.84 -9.60
N PHE A 331 16.28 4.07 -10.70
CA PHE A 331 17.18 5.22 -10.87
C PHE A 331 16.83 5.99 -12.14
N GLU A 332 16.95 7.32 -12.08
CA GLU A 332 16.82 8.23 -13.22
C GLU A 332 17.98 9.23 -13.14
N ASN A 333 18.74 9.36 -14.23
CA ASN A 333 19.92 10.24 -14.32
C ASN A 333 20.97 10.02 -13.20
N GLY A 334 21.09 8.81 -12.68
CA GLY A 334 22.04 8.43 -11.64
C GLY A 334 21.56 8.62 -10.20
N ASP A 335 20.40 9.23 -9.99
CA ASP A 335 19.74 9.40 -8.69
C ASP A 335 18.54 8.47 -8.54
N TYR A 336 18.09 8.24 -7.30
CA TYR A 336 16.84 7.47 -7.05
C TYR A 336 15.65 8.16 -7.71
N SER A 337 14.82 7.39 -8.41
CA SER A 337 13.52 7.88 -8.85
C SER A 337 12.59 8.10 -7.67
N VAL A 338 11.96 9.29 -7.64
CA VAL A 338 11.01 9.72 -6.60
C VAL A 338 9.73 10.29 -7.22
N LYS A 339 9.32 9.78 -8.38
CA LYS A 339 8.16 10.28 -9.14
C LYS A 339 6.85 10.20 -8.35
N GLY A 340 6.73 9.24 -7.42
CA GLY A 340 5.60 9.15 -6.50
C GLY A 340 5.57 10.24 -5.41
N GLY A 341 6.63 11.04 -5.26
CA GLY A 341 6.72 12.14 -4.29
C GLY A 341 6.89 11.72 -2.82
N CYS A 342 6.91 10.41 -2.52
CA CYS A 342 6.91 9.90 -1.15
C CYS A 342 8.21 9.22 -0.72
N GLY A 343 9.08 8.85 -1.66
CA GLY A 343 10.35 8.15 -1.43
C GLY A 343 10.88 7.49 -2.70
N ALA A 344 11.96 6.72 -2.56
CA ALA A 344 12.57 6.03 -3.71
C ALA A 344 11.69 4.84 -4.16
N GLU A 345 11.39 4.79 -5.44
CA GLU A 345 10.56 3.76 -6.05
C GLU A 345 11.26 2.40 -6.11
N PHE A 346 10.53 1.33 -5.76
CA PHE A 346 11.02 -0.03 -5.97
C PHE A 346 10.99 -0.44 -7.44
N ASP A 347 11.99 -1.22 -7.84
CA ASP A 347 12.11 -1.82 -9.15
C ASP A 347 11.54 -3.25 -9.13
N THR A 348 10.21 -3.35 -9.17
CA THR A 348 9.49 -4.61 -8.94
C THR A 348 9.65 -5.64 -10.06
N LYS A 349 10.13 -5.22 -11.25
CA LYS A 349 10.47 -6.16 -12.33
C LYS A 349 11.68 -7.06 -11.98
N LEU A 350 12.53 -6.65 -11.02
CA LEU A 350 13.69 -7.42 -10.60
C LEU A 350 13.28 -8.63 -9.74
N LEU A 351 13.83 -9.80 -10.06
CA LEU A 351 13.36 -11.08 -9.53
C LEU A 351 13.38 -11.18 -8.01
N MET A 352 14.42 -10.69 -7.32
CA MET A 352 14.49 -10.74 -5.86
C MET A 352 13.67 -9.64 -5.20
N CYS A 353 13.41 -8.51 -5.87
CA CYS A 353 12.47 -7.48 -5.40
C CYS A 353 11.04 -8.01 -5.44
N ARG A 354 10.63 -8.58 -6.57
CA ARG A 354 9.33 -9.26 -6.75
C ARG A 354 9.14 -10.37 -5.72
N LYS A 355 10.15 -11.25 -5.58
CA LYS A 355 10.12 -12.32 -4.58
C LYS A 355 9.91 -11.78 -3.17
N TYR A 356 10.62 -10.73 -2.79
CA TYR A 356 10.50 -10.13 -1.46
C TYR A 356 9.06 -9.70 -1.14
N PHE A 357 8.37 -9.08 -2.09
CA PHE A 357 6.98 -8.68 -1.90
C PHE A 357 6.01 -9.87 -1.87
N ILE A 358 6.21 -10.86 -2.75
CA ILE A 358 5.42 -12.10 -2.72
C ILE A 358 5.60 -12.81 -1.38
N ASP A 359 6.83 -12.99 -0.90
CA ASP A 359 7.13 -13.64 0.38
C ASP A 359 6.51 -12.88 1.56
N THR A 360 6.51 -11.54 1.48
CA THR A 360 5.87 -10.67 2.49
C THR A 360 4.37 -10.93 2.57
N LEU A 361 3.68 -10.95 1.45
CA LEU A 361 2.23 -11.18 1.41
C LEU A 361 1.86 -12.61 1.81
N VAL A 362 2.64 -13.59 1.38
CA VAL A 362 2.50 -15.00 1.80
C VAL A 362 2.63 -15.13 3.32
N TYR A 363 3.62 -14.44 3.92
CA TYR A 363 3.80 -14.43 5.37
C TYR A 363 2.57 -13.87 6.10
N PHE A 364 2.06 -12.70 5.71
CA PHE A 364 0.88 -12.13 6.33
C PHE A 364 -0.37 -13.02 6.14
N THR A 365 -0.54 -13.59 4.94
CA THR A 365 -1.66 -14.49 4.64
C THR A 365 -1.62 -15.75 5.50
N LYS A 366 -0.44 -16.38 5.65
CA LYS A 366 -0.32 -17.64 6.38
C LYS A 366 -0.22 -17.45 7.88
N TYR A 367 0.63 -16.54 8.33
CA TYR A 367 0.94 -16.40 9.75
C TYR A 367 -0.14 -15.62 10.52
N PHE A 368 -0.77 -14.61 9.89
CA PHE A 368 -1.81 -13.78 10.49
C PHE A 368 -3.21 -14.03 9.93
N ASP A 369 -3.38 -14.92 8.96
CA ASP A 369 -4.68 -15.24 8.33
C ASP A 369 -5.35 -14.05 7.61
N ILE A 370 -4.56 -13.15 7.01
CA ILE A 370 -5.06 -11.97 6.30
C ILE A 370 -5.86 -12.37 5.05
N ASP A 371 -6.98 -11.69 4.78
CA ASP A 371 -7.93 -12.00 3.71
C ASP A 371 -7.75 -11.16 2.46
N GLY A 372 -6.88 -10.16 2.48
CA GLY A 372 -6.64 -9.35 1.31
C GLY A 372 -5.66 -8.20 1.52
N PHE A 373 -5.36 -7.48 0.43
CA PHE A 373 -4.39 -6.39 0.43
C PHE A 373 -4.86 -5.24 -0.45
N ARG A 374 -4.71 -4.02 0.07
CA ARG A 374 -4.80 -2.76 -0.68
C ARG A 374 -3.39 -2.31 -1.02
N PHE A 375 -3.10 -2.08 -2.28
CA PHE A 375 -1.80 -1.64 -2.75
C PHE A 375 -1.80 -0.12 -2.91
N ASP A 376 -1.00 0.55 -2.08
CA ASP A 376 -0.74 1.97 -2.16
C ASP A 376 -0.03 2.29 -3.47
N LEU A 377 -0.48 3.36 -4.19
CA LEU A 377 0.06 3.77 -5.48
C LEU A 377 0.42 2.58 -6.40
N MET A 378 -0.53 1.64 -6.54
CA MET A 378 -0.36 0.39 -7.31
C MET A 378 0.15 0.64 -8.73
N GLY A 379 -0.16 1.81 -9.30
CA GLY A 379 0.28 2.25 -10.62
C GLY A 379 1.81 2.36 -10.81
N PHE A 380 2.62 2.23 -9.75
CA PHE A 380 4.07 2.14 -9.83
C PHE A 380 4.61 0.70 -9.90
N LEU A 381 3.80 -0.32 -9.60
CA LEU A 381 4.20 -1.71 -9.68
C LEU A 381 3.98 -2.23 -11.12
N ASP A 382 4.73 -3.25 -11.53
CA ASP A 382 4.55 -3.87 -12.83
C ASP A 382 3.44 -4.94 -12.83
N VAL A 383 2.75 -5.06 -13.96
CA VAL A 383 1.63 -6.00 -14.16
C VAL A 383 2.03 -7.45 -13.90
N GLU A 384 3.24 -7.85 -14.28
CA GLU A 384 3.70 -9.23 -14.09
C GLU A 384 3.86 -9.55 -12.61
N THR A 385 4.47 -8.64 -11.83
CA THR A 385 4.59 -8.78 -10.37
C THR A 385 3.20 -8.91 -9.74
N MET A 386 2.25 -8.07 -10.12
CA MET A 386 0.89 -8.12 -9.59
C MET A 386 0.21 -9.47 -9.92
N ASN A 387 0.31 -9.94 -11.15
CA ASN A 387 -0.28 -11.23 -11.54
C ASN A 387 0.38 -12.42 -10.82
N GLN A 388 1.69 -12.37 -10.59
CA GLN A 388 2.38 -13.41 -9.81
C GLN A 388 1.96 -13.38 -8.33
N ILE A 389 1.76 -12.20 -7.73
CA ILE A 389 1.19 -12.04 -6.40
C ILE A 389 -0.20 -12.71 -6.35
N ALA A 390 -1.09 -12.34 -7.27
CA ALA A 390 -2.46 -12.88 -7.30
C ALA A 390 -2.45 -14.41 -7.44
N SER A 391 -1.70 -14.95 -8.39
CA SER A 391 -1.62 -16.39 -8.62
C SER A 391 -1.05 -17.16 -7.44
N THR A 392 -0.11 -16.58 -6.70
CA THR A 392 0.51 -17.19 -5.52
C THR A 392 -0.44 -17.18 -4.33
N LEU A 393 -1.08 -16.05 -4.04
CA LEU A 393 -1.97 -15.91 -2.91
C LEU A 393 -3.27 -16.69 -3.08
N LYS A 394 -3.81 -16.78 -4.30
CA LYS A 394 -5.00 -17.59 -4.61
C LYS A 394 -4.80 -19.09 -4.38
N LYS A 395 -3.57 -19.59 -4.45
CA LYS A 395 -3.27 -20.98 -4.07
C LYS A 395 -3.44 -21.22 -2.57
N ILE A 396 -3.30 -20.18 -1.75
CA ILE A 396 -3.46 -20.23 -0.29
C ILE A 396 -4.91 -19.92 0.07
N LYS A 397 -5.43 -18.79 -0.42
CA LYS A 397 -6.81 -18.32 -0.21
C LYS A 397 -7.46 -18.01 -1.56
N PRO A 398 -8.29 -18.91 -2.14
CA PRO A 398 -8.91 -18.69 -3.46
C PRO A 398 -9.75 -17.42 -3.58
N ASN A 399 -10.31 -16.95 -2.47
CA ASN A 399 -11.18 -15.78 -2.39
C ASN A 399 -10.46 -14.53 -1.84
N ILE A 400 -9.12 -14.50 -1.87
CA ILE A 400 -8.34 -13.36 -1.38
C ILE A 400 -8.72 -12.06 -2.11
N LEU A 401 -8.84 -10.97 -1.38
CA LEU A 401 -9.22 -9.65 -1.91
C LEU A 401 -7.95 -8.87 -2.29
N LEU A 402 -7.86 -8.48 -3.56
CA LEU A 402 -6.72 -7.70 -4.06
C LEU A 402 -7.25 -6.45 -4.75
N TYR A 403 -6.77 -5.29 -4.32
CA TYR A 403 -7.18 -4.01 -4.89
C TYR A 403 -6.16 -2.91 -4.59
N GLY A 404 -6.26 -1.79 -5.27
CA GLY A 404 -5.33 -0.70 -5.01
C GLY A 404 -5.56 0.55 -5.86
N GLU A 405 -4.67 1.50 -5.68
CA GLU A 405 -4.66 2.76 -6.39
C GLU A 405 -3.92 2.63 -7.71
N GLY A 406 -4.68 2.35 -8.76
CA GLY A 406 -4.15 2.21 -10.12
C GLY A 406 -4.09 3.52 -10.89
N TRP A 407 -3.67 4.60 -10.26
CA TRP A 407 -3.56 5.89 -10.93
C TRP A 407 -2.56 5.85 -12.08
N VAL A 408 -2.88 6.51 -13.20
CA VAL A 408 -1.95 6.70 -14.30
C VAL A 408 -1.02 7.85 -13.94
N MET A 409 0.22 7.53 -13.59
CA MET A 409 1.22 8.48 -13.11
C MET A 409 2.50 8.40 -13.94
N ASP A 410 3.29 9.49 -13.98
CA ASP A 410 4.63 9.43 -14.57
C ASP A 410 5.53 8.56 -13.70
N SER A 411 6.29 7.66 -14.32
CA SER A 411 7.23 6.74 -13.67
C SER A 411 8.54 6.72 -14.44
N ALA A 412 9.63 6.44 -13.74
CA ALA A 412 10.93 6.17 -14.36
C ALA A 412 10.93 4.85 -15.17
N GLU A 413 9.99 3.95 -14.86
CA GLU A 413 9.84 2.69 -15.60
C GLU A 413 9.13 2.91 -16.94
N LYS A 414 9.76 2.54 -18.03
CA LYS A 414 9.23 2.68 -19.40
C LYS A 414 9.25 1.37 -20.21
N GLU A 415 9.83 0.31 -19.66
CA GLU A 415 10.04 -0.96 -20.37
C GLU A 415 8.90 -1.96 -20.18
N VAL A 416 8.22 -1.90 -19.02
CA VAL A 416 7.15 -2.84 -18.67
C VAL A 416 5.83 -2.11 -18.44
N LYS A 417 4.73 -2.84 -18.58
CA LYS A 417 3.39 -2.32 -18.28
C LYS A 417 3.21 -2.19 -16.77
N LEU A 418 2.74 -1.03 -16.34
CA LEU A 418 2.46 -0.73 -14.96
C LEU A 418 1.00 -1.05 -14.59
N ALA A 419 0.77 -1.35 -13.31
CA ALA A 419 -0.51 -1.79 -12.77
C ALA A 419 -1.48 -0.62 -12.54
N ASN A 420 -1.78 0.12 -13.60
CA ASN A 420 -2.66 1.29 -13.59
C ASN A 420 -3.98 1.02 -14.34
N HIS A 421 -4.88 2.00 -14.35
CA HIS A 421 -6.18 1.91 -14.99
C HIS A 421 -6.13 1.53 -16.46
N ASP A 422 -5.10 1.98 -17.21
CA ASP A 422 -4.95 1.68 -18.64
C ASP A 422 -4.67 0.19 -18.89
N ASN A 423 -4.09 -0.50 -17.93
CA ASN A 423 -3.73 -1.91 -18.00
C ASN A 423 -4.63 -2.82 -17.14
N ARG A 424 -5.78 -2.32 -16.64
CA ARG A 424 -6.69 -3.05 -15.75
C ARG A 424 -7.10 -4.42 -16.28
N GLU A 425 -7.40 -4.51 -17.56
CA GLU A 425 -7.83 -5.77 -18.20
C GLU A 425 -6.78 -6.88 -18.14
N LEU A 426 -5.50 -6.52 -17.97
CA LEU A 426 -4.41 -7.47 -17.79
C LEU A 426 -4.32 -8.03 -16.36
N MET A 427 -5.12 -7.49 -15.44
CA MET A 427 -5.13 -7.84 -14.02
C MET A 427 -6.55 -8.16 -13.53
N PRO A 428 -7.18 -9.26 -14.04
CA PRO A 428 -8.58 -9.58 -13.75
C PRO A 428 -8.87 -9.89 -12.28
N ASP A 429 -7.84 -10.13 -11.48
CA ASP A 429 -7.93 -10.47 -10.07
C ASP A 429 -7.89 -9.25 -9.13
N TYR A 430 -7.74 -8.04 -9.69
CA TYR A 430 -7.65 -6.80 -8.94
C TYR A 430 -8.84 -5.89 -9.13
N ALA A 431 -9.20 -5.19 -8.06
CA ALA A 431 -10.11 -4.05 -8.13
C ALA A 431 -9.33 -2.73 -7.97
N PHE A 432 -9.89 -1.65 -8.52
CA PHE A 432 -9.25 -0.34 -8.62
C PHE A 432 -10.13 0.73 -8.00
N PHE A 433 -9.57 1.63 -7.22
CA PHE A 433 -10.28 2.82 -6.76
C PHE A 433 -10.75 3.66 -7.94
N ASP A 434 -12.03 4.07 -7.93
CA ASP A 434 -12.70 4.75 -9.03
C ASP A 434 -12.81 6.25 -8.77
N ASP A 435 -11.86 7.04 -9.28
CA ASP A 435 -11.89 8.50 -9.19
C ASP A 435 -12.98 9.13 -10.07
N GLU A 436 -13.38 8.50 -11.18
CA GLU A 436 -14.53 8.96 -11.96
C GLU A 436 -15.84 8.87 -11.15
N PHE A 437 -16.02 7.79 -10.38
CA PHE A 437 -17.17 7.68 -9.45
C PHE A 437 -17.13 8.80 -8.42
N ARG A 438 -15.98 8.94 -7.74
CA ARG A 438 -15.79 9.97 -6.70
C ARG A 438 -16.13 11.35 -7.23
N ASP A 439 -15.57 11.73 -8.37
CA ASP A 439 -15.69 13.08 -8.92
C ASP A 439 -17.05 13.33 -9.57
N CYS A 440 -17.68 12.30 -10.16
CA CYS A 440 -19.06 12.40 -10.65
C CYS A 440 -20.06 12.73 -9.53
N PHE A 441 -19.95 12.04 -8.40
CA PHE A 441 -20.95 12.19 -7.33
C PHE A 441 -20.64 13.34 -6.36
N LYS A 442 -19.38 13.47 -5.92
CA LYS A 442 -18.95 14.47 -4.94
C LYS A 442 -18.49 15.78 -5.57
N GLY A 443 -18.01 15.75 -6.81
CA GLY A 443 -17.28 16.82 -7.47
C GLY A 443 -15.78 16.62 -7.40
N ASN A 444 -15.03 17.27 -8.28
CA ASN A 444 -13.59 17.17 -8.39
C ASN A 444 -12.90 17.40 -7.03
N THR A 445 -12.05 16.48 -6.63
CA THR A 445 -11.39 16.48 -5.33
C THR A 445 -10.40 17.64 -5.17
N PHE A 446 -9.78 18.09 -6.26
CA PHE A 446 -8.76 19.15 -6.26
C PHE A 446 -9.32 20.54 -6.60
N ASP A 447 -10.61 20.64 -6.96
CA ASP A 447 -11.36 21.91 -7.10
C ASP A 447 -12.47 21.96 -6.04
N TYR A 448 -12.22 22.67 -4.95
CA TYR A 448 -13.09 22.66 -3.79
C TYR A 448 -14.48 23.26 -4.06
N ALA A 449 -14.62 24.17 -5.01
CA ALA A 449 -15.89 24.76 -5.43
C ALA A 449 -16.67 23.86 -6.39
N ASN A 450 -16.01 22.93 -7.07
CA ASN A 450 -16.64 22.06 -8.07
C ASN A 450 -17.68 21.14 -7.41
N LYS A 451 -18.87 21.10 -8.04
CA LYS A 451 -20.01 20.27 -7.59
C LYS A 451 -20.15 19.02 -8.44
N GLY A 452 -20.36 17.89 -7.79
CA GLY A 452 -20.78 16.65 -8.44
C GLY A 452 -22.31 16.54 -8.52
N TYR A 453 -22.80 15.44 -9.04
CA TYR A 453 -24.23 15.19 -9.19
C TYR A 453 -25.00 15.32 -7.88
N LEU A 454 -24.52 14.73 -6.79
CA LEU A 454 -25.20 14.75 -5.49
C LEU A 454 -24.89 15.99 -4.66
N THR A 455 -23.97 16.84 -5.12
CA THR A 455 -23.66 18.11 -4.49
C THR A 455 -24.19 19.33 -5.27
N GLY A 456 -25.08 19.10 -6.27
CA GLY A 456 -25.87 20.14 -6.91
C GLY A 456 -25.62 20.36 -8.40
N ASN A 457 -24.78 19.58 -9.06
CA ASN A 457 -24.59 19.61 -10.53
C ASN A 457 -25.45 18.54 -11.20
N TYR A 458 -26.73 18.79 -11.35
CA TYR A 458 -27.71 17.85 -11.90
C TYR A 458 -27.47 17.47 -13.37
N GLN A 459 -26.67 18.25 -14.11
CA GLN A 459 -26.31 17.97 -15.50
C GLN A 459 -25.47 16.69 -15.61
N LEU A 460 -24.83 16.26 -14.53
CA LEU A 460 -24.06 15.03 -14.48
C LEU A 460 -24.92 13.76 -14.34
N ALA A 461 -26.25 13.87 -14.26
CA ALA A 461 -27.15 12.73 -14.09
C ALA A 461 -26.93 11.62 -15.14
N ASN A 462 -26.75 12.00 -16.43
CA ASN A 462 -26.47 11.03 -17.49
C ASN A 462 -25.10 10.35 -17.34
N TRP A 463 -24.12 11.04 -16.78
CA TRP A 463 -22.82 10.42 -16.44
C TRP A 463 -22.95 9.47 -15.25
N ALA A 464 -23.75 9.84 -14.26
CA ALA A 464 -24.00 9.04 -13.07
C ALA A 464 -24.72 7.70 -13.36
N GLU A 465 -25.54 7.61 -14.43
CA GLU A 465 -26.25 6.38 -14.83
C GLU A 465 -25.31 5.17 -15.00
N LYS A 466 -24.12 5.37 -15.57
CA LYS A 466 -23.18 4.28 -15.88
C LYS A 466 -22.74 3.49 -14.64
N PHE A 467 -22.72 4.14 -13.46
CA PHE A 467 -22.27 3.51 -12.23
C PHE A 467 -23.30 2.53 -11.62
N PHE A 468 -24.52 2.55 -12.12
CA PHE A 468 -25.59 1.64 -11.70
C PHE A 468 -25.95 0.59 -12.75
N SER A 469 -25.57 0.78 -14.02
CA SER A 469 -25.98 -0.10 -15.13
C SER A 469 -24.84 -0.89 -15.76
N ASN A 470 -23.61 -0.37 -15.80
CA ASN A 470 -22.47 -1.04 -16.44
C ASN A 470 -21.87 -2.11 -15.51
N ASP A 471 -21.16 -3.08 -16.09
CA ASP A 471 -20.33 -4.00 -15.30
C ASP A 471 -19.16 -3.25 -14.65
N ARG A 472 -19.02 -3.42 -13.35
CA ARG A 472 -18.04 -2.69 -12.54
C ARG A 472 -17.40 -3.57 -11.46
N HIS A 473 -17.29 -4.86 -11.69
CA HIS A 473 -16.75 -5.81 -10.71
C HIS A 473 -15.30 -5.52 -10.29
N GLN A 474 -14.51 -4.83 -11.13
CA GLN A 474 -13.14 -4.41 -10.83
C GLN A 474 -13.05 -2.98 -10.27
N TYR A 475 -14.13 -2.38 -9.80
CA TYR A 475 -14.11 -1.00 -9.31
C TYR A 475 -14.53 -0.90 -7.85
N ILE A 476 -13.84 -0.02 -7.13
CA ILE A 476 -14.15 0.36 -5.75
C ILE A 476 -14.80 1.75 -5.78
N ASN A 477 -16.08 1.80 -5.40
CA ASN A 477 -16.84 3.02 -5.30
C ASN A 477 -16.53 3.71 -3.96
N PHE A 478 -16.01 4.92 -4.01
CA PHE A 478 -15.70 5.73 -2.85
C PHE A 478 -15.96 7.20 -3.09
N VAL A 479 -16.20 7.97 -2.05
CA VAL A 479 -16.28 9.44 -2.09
C VAL A 479 -15.33 10.08 -1.09
N GLN A 480 -14.78 9.27 -0.18
CA GLN A 480 -13.79 9.65 0.82
C GLN A 480 -12.86 8.47 1.06
N CYS A 481 -11.57 8.74 1.23
CA CYS A 481 -10.56 7.86 1.81
C CYS A 481 -9.76 8.66 2.83
N HIS A 482 -8.68 8.10 3.37
CA HIS A 482 -7.80 8.83 4.29
C HIS A 482 -7.12 10.05 3.63
N ASP A 483 -6.83 9.96 2.31
CA ASP A 483 -6.25 11.05 1.52
C ASP A 483 -7.26 12.15 1.21
N ASN A 484 -6.73 13.34 1.02
CA ASN A 484 -7.46 14.55 0.67
C ASN A 484 -8.45 14.99 1.76
N MET A 485 -9.27 15.97 1.41
CA MET A 485 -10.28 16.54 2.29
C MET A 485 -11.42 15.55 2.58
N THR A 486 -11.95 15.56 3.80
CA THR A 486 -13.14 14.74 4.11
C THR A 486 -14.31 15.09 3.21
N CYS A 487 -15.17 14.12 2.95
CA CYS A 487 -16.35 14.33 2.13
C CYS A 487 -17.24 15.45 2.70
N PHE A 488 -17.40 15.50 4.02
CA PHE A 488 -18.22 16.52 4.68
C PHE A 488 -17.63 17.92 4.57
N ASP A 489 -16.30 18.08 4.74
CA ASP A 489 -15.62 19.37 4.51
C ASP A 489 -15.76 19.82 3.05
N LYS A 490 -15.61 18.89 2.09
CA LYS A 490 -15.82 19.20 0.67
C LYS A 490 -17.24 19.66 0.35
N ILE A 491 -18.27 19.04 0.95
CA ILE A 491 -19.66 19.47 0.81
C ILE A 491 -19.83 20.90 1.33
N GLN A 492 -19.28 21.24 2.49
CA GLN A 492 -19.37 22.58 3.05
C GLN A 492 -18.75 23.65 2.15
N LEU A 493 -17.60 23.34 1.51
CA LEU A 493 -16.92 24.27 0.60
C LEU A 493 -17.61 24.40 -0.75
N SER A 494 -18.14 23.30 -1.29
CA SER A 494 -18.83 23.34 -2.60
C SER A 494 -20.27 23.87 -2.50
N CYS A 495 -20.89 23.82 -1.32
CA CYS A 495 -22.25 24.26 -1.07
C CYS A 495 -22.33 25.28 0.12
N PRO A 496 -21.58 26.40 0.08
CA PRO A 496 -21.39 27.26 1.25
C PRO A 496 -22.68 27.96 1.73
N ASP A 497 -23.65 28.17 0.83
CA ASP A 497 -24.92 28.85 1.13
C ASP A 497 -25.98 27.90 1.72
N GLU A 498 -25.65 26.59 1.84
CA GLU A 498 -26.58 25.61 2.37
C GLU A 498 -26.51 25.51 3.90
N SER A 499 -27.64 25.15 4.50
CA SER A 499 -27.70 24.90 5.95
C SER A 499 -26.96 23.62 6.29
N HIS A 500 -26.49 23.49 7.53
CA HIS A 500 -25.86 22.29 8.06
C HIS A 500 -26.72 21.02 7.85
N GLN A 501 -28.06 21.13 7.97
CA GLN A 501 -28.95 19.99 7.72
C GLN A 501 -28.96 19.56 6.24
N ARG A 502 -28.79 20.49 5.29
CA ARG A 502 -28.65 20.15 3.88
C ARG A 502 -27.32 19.48 3.60
N HIS A 503 -26.22 19.93 4.21
CA HIS A 503 -24.92 19.25 4.11
C HIS A 503 -25.01 17.79 4.60
N ILE A 504 -25.71 17.54 5.73
CA ILE A 504 -25.99 16.19 6.23
C ILE A 504 -26.81 15.37 5.22
N ALA A 505 -27.82 15.96 4.58
CA ALA A 505 -28.64 15.28 3.59
C ALA A 505 -27.80 14.89 2.35
N ARG A 506 -26.90 15.76 1.88
CA ARG A 506 -25.96 15.47 0.81
C ARG A 506 -24.98 14.34 1.18
N GLN A 507 -24.47 14.35 2.42
CA GLN A 507 -23.62 13.26 2.93
C GLN A 507 -24.37 11.92 2.91
N LYS A 508 -25.64 11.89 3.31
CA LYS A 508 -26.51 10.70 3.23
C LYS A 508 -26.65 10.20 1.79
N LEU A 509 -26.90 11.10 0.83
CA LEU A 509 -26.99 10.74 -0.59
C LEU A 509 -25.69 10.12 -1.12
N LEU A 510 -24.54 10.68 -0.75
CA LEU A 510 -23.24 10.16 -1.17
C LEU A 510 -22.95 8.76 -0.58
N ILE A 511 -23.33 8.53 0.69
CA ILE A 511 -23.26 7.19 1.30
C ILE A 511 -24.17 6.20 0.55
N ALA A 512 -25.41 6.59 0.22
CA ALA A 512 -26.31 5.74 -0.55
C ALA A 512 -25.75 5.40 -1.93
N ALA A 513 -25.14 6.36 -2.63
CA ALA A 513 -24.51 6.11 -3.93
C ALA A 513 -23.35 5.12 -3.82
N VAL A 514 -22.47 5.25 -2.83
CA VAL A 514 -21.38 4.29 -2.57
C VAL A 514 -21.93 2.90 -2.31
N LEU A 515 -22.99 2.79 -1.51
CA LEU A 515 -23.55 1.50 -1.14
C LEU A 515 -24.30 0.81 -2.31
N PHE A 516 -25.06 1.55 -3.11
CA PHE A 516 -25.93 0.96 -4.13
C PHE A 516 -25.44 1.04 -5.57
N ALA A 517 -24.31 1.68 -5.85
CA ALA A 517 -23.69 1.57 -7.17
C ALA A 517 -23.10 0.16 -7.39
N ARG A 518 -22.95 -0.23 -8.66
CA ARG A 518 -22.31 -1.50 -9.03
C ARG A 518 -20.80 -1.41 -8.75
N GLY A 519 -20.23 -2.46 -8.18
CA GLY A 519 -18.84 -2.53 -7.73
C GLY A 519 -18.73 -2.78 -6.23
N ILE A 520 -17.55 -2.57 -5.68
CA ILE A 520 -17.25 -2.77 -4.27
C ILE A 520 -17.48 -1.44 -3.53
N SER A 521 -18.24 -1.49 -2.43
CA SER A 521 -18.49 -0.30 -1.61
C SER A 521 -17.35 -0.03 -0.66
N PHE A 522 -16.94 1.24 -0.53
CA PHE A 522 -15.86 1.66 0.34
C PHE A 522 -16.27 2.89 1.17
N ILE A 523 -16.15 2.77 2.49
CA ILE A 523 -16.45 3.83 3.46
C ILE A 523 -15.18 4.08 4.27
N SER A 524 -14.73 5.33 4.31
CA SER A 524 -13.63 5.73 5.19
C SER A 524 -14.17 6.10 6.58
N ALA A 525 -13.43 5.75 7.62
CA ALA A 525 -13.83 5.97 9.00
C ALA A 525 -14.20 7.42 9.29
N GLY A 526 -15.37 7.61 9.83
CA GLY A 526 -15.94 8.94 10.11
C GLY A 526 -16.88 9.48 9.04
N GLN A 527 -16.90 8.90 7.86
CA GLN A 527 -17.84 9.30 6.81
C GLN A 527 -19.29 9.15 7.26
N GLU A 528 -19.60 8.09 8.03
CA GLU A 528 -20.92 7.78 8.57
C GLU A 528 -21.38 8.68 9.73
N PHE A 529 -20.49 9.52 10.25
CA PHE A 529 -20.84 10.55 11.24
C PHE A 529 -20.34 11.96 10.85
N CYS A 530 -20.25 12.23 9.55
CA CYS A 530 -19.92 13.55 9.00
C CYS A 530 -18.63 14.15 9.58
N ILE A 531 -17.56 13.36 9.67
CA ILE A 531 -16.28 13.82 10.20
C ILE A 531 -15.80 15.06 9.43
N SER A 532 -15.43 16.11 10.16
CA SER A 532 -14.79 17.31 9.61
C SER A 532 -13.41 17.45 10.22
N LYS A 533 -12.41 17.60 9.38
CA LYS A 533 -11.03 17.85 9.79
C LYS A 533 -10.63 19.33 9.57
N GLY A 534 -11.63 20.22 9.53
CA GLY A 534 -11.43 21.67 9.43
C GLY A 534 -10.93 22.10 8.05
N ASN A 535 -11.49 21.55 6.98
CA ASN A 535 -11.15 21.84 5.59
C ASN A 535 -9.68 21.57 5.24
N ARG A 536 -9.01 20.66 5.96
CA ARG A 536 -7.62 20.29 5.66
C ARG A 536 -7.58 19.43 4.42
N GLU A 537 -6.71 19.83 3.48
CA GLU A 537 -6.50 19.08 2.24
C GLU A 537 -5.89 17.71 2.52
N ASN A 538 -4.99 17.64 3.50
CA ASN A 538 -4.36 16.40 3.91
C ASN A 538 -4.03 16.42 5.41
N CYS A 539 -4.04 15.26 6.05
CA CYS A 539 -3.89 15.11 7.51
C CYS A 539 -2.81 14.09 7.90
N TYR A 540 -1.93 13.67 6.97
CA TYR A 540 -0.95 12.60 7.19
C TYR A 540 -0.01 12.84 8.38
N ASN A 541 0.23 14.08 8.75
CA ASN A 541 1.08 14.52 9.85
C ASN A 541 0.36 15.46 10.86
N ALA A 542 -0.97 15.56 10.77
CA ALA A 542 -1.74 16.33 11.74
C ALA A 542 -1.79 15.59 13.09
N SER A 543 -2.04 16.32 14.19
CA SER A 543 -2.06 15.70 15.52
C SER A 543 -3.23 14.71 15.71
N ASP A 544 -3.13 13.89 16.77
CA ASP A 544 -4.23 13.01 17.20
C ASP A 544 -5.52 13.80 17.49
N GLU A 545 -5.45 15.07 17.86
CA GLU A 545 -6.62 15.95 18.07
C GLU A 545 -7.49 16.05 16.81
N ILE A 546 -6.87 16.03 15.63
CA ILE A 546 -7.53 16.08 14.32
C ILE A 546 -7.89 14.69 13.83
N ASN A 547 -7.00 13.71 13.99
CA ASN A 547 -7.15 12.43 13.34
C ASN A 547 -7.89 11.38 14.17
N ASN A 548 -7.73 11.39 15.51
CA ASN A 548 -8.29 10.34 16.36
C ASN A 548 -9.81 10.44 16.44
N LEU A 549 -10.50 9.38 16.05
CA LEU A 549 -11.96 9.27 15.94
C LEU A 549 -12.70 9.42 17.29
N THR A 550 -11.99 9.21 18.41
CA THR A 550 -12.59 9.36 19.75
C THR A 550 -12.76 10.82 20.17
N ASN A 551 -12.15 11.76 19.45
CA ASN A 551 -12.30 13.19 19.69
C ASN A 551 -13.61 13.76 19.09
N TYR A 552 -14.34 12.97 18.30
CA TYR A 552 -15.56 13.39 17.64
C TYR A 552 -16.80 12.89 18.37
N ASP A 553 -17.74 13.80 18.63
CA ASP A 553 -19.02 13.45 19.26
C ASP A 553 -19.97 12.83 18.23
N LYS A 554 -19.92 11.51 18.12
CA LYS A 554 -20.74 10.71 17.19
C LYS A 554 -22.23 10.88 17.43
N SER A 555 -22.66 11.21 18.67
CA SER A 555 -24.08 11.35 19.01
C SER A 555 -24.76 12.49 18.25
N LYS A 556 -24.03 13.54 17.89
CA LYS A 556 -24.54 14.65 17.04
C LYS A 556 -25.01 14.19 15.67
N TYR A 557 -24.47 13.08 15.19
CA TYR A 557 -24.74 12.52 13.86
C TYR A 557 -25.35 11.13 13.92
N GLN A 558 -25.96 10.76 15.05
CA GLN A 558 -26.58 9.44 15.22
C GLN A 558 -27.56 9.12 14.08
N GLN A 559 -28.30 10.10 13.57
CA GLN A 559 -29.20 9.96 12.44
C GLN A 559 -28.49 9.54 11.12
N VAL A 560 -27.20 9.84 10.95
CA VAL A 560 -26.42 9.42 9.76
C VAL A 560 -25.88 8.01 9.98
N ILE A 561 -25.47 7.68 11.20
CA ILE A 561 -25.06 6.32 11.58
C ILE A 561 -26.22 5.36 11.39
N ASP A 562 -27.40 5.69 11.91
CA ASP A 562 -28.62 4.87 11.79
C ASP A 562 -29.05 4.69 10.33
N TYR A 563 -28.96 5.79 9.54
CA TYR A 563 -29.22 5.78 8.11
C TYR A 563 -28.26 4.82 7.39
N THR A 564 -26.95 4.92 7.66
CA THR A 564 -25.91 4.08 7.04
C THR A 564 -26.12 2.61 7.41
N THR A 565 -26.39 2.33 8.68
CA THR A 565 -26.66 0.98 9.19
C THR A 565 -27.90 0.36 8.53
N ALA A 566 -28.98 1.14 8.39
CA ALA A 566 -30.21 0.70 7.73
C ALA A 566 -29.95 0.35 6.25
N LEU A 567 -29.23 1.21 5.53
CA LEU A 567 -28.89 0.98 4.11
C LEU A 567 -27.98 -0.23 3.92
N ILE A 568 -26.99 -0.41 4.78
CA ILE A 568 -26.13 -1.62 4.75
C ILE A 568 -26.96 -2.88 4.97
N GLY A 569 -27.92 -2.85 5.89
CA GLY A 569 -28.85 -3.95 6.12
C GLY A 569 -29.70 -4.28 4.88
N ILE A 570 -30.20 -3.25 4.20
CA ILE A 570 -31.03 -3.41 2.98
C ILE A 570 -30.17 -3.87 1.79
N LYS A 571 -28.93 -3.38 1.67
CA LYS A 571 -28.02 -3.76 0.57
C LYS A 571 -27.81 -5.28 0.49
N LYS A 572 -27.79 -5.99 1.62
CA LYS A 572 -27.68 -7.46 1.65
C LYS A 572 -28.81 -8.16 0.90
N GLU A 573 -29.97 -7.50 0.77
CA GLU A 573 -31.14 -8.01 0.04
C GLU A 573 -31.15 -7.54 -1.43
N ILE A 574 -30.52 -6.39 -1.74
CA ILE A 574 -30.57 -5.72 -3.04
C ILE A 574 -29.17 -5.56 -3.63
N ILE A 575 -28.74 -6.53 -4.44
CA ILE A 575 -27.49 -6.45 -5.20
C ILE A 575 -27.82 -6.16 -6.66
N LEU A 576 -27.28 -5.05 -7.19
CA LEU A 576 -27.44 -4.71 -8.60
C LEU A 576 -26.72 -5.76 -9.48
N ASN A 577 -27.36 -6.13 -10.58
CA ASN A 577 -26.87 -7.14 -11.52
C ASN A 577 -26.94 -6.62 -12.96
N ASP A 578 -26.64 -7.46 -13.94
CA ASP A 578 -26.60 -7.07 -15.35
C ASP A 578 -27.96 -6.70 -15.94
N ASN A 579 -29.05 -7.05 -15.26
CA ASN A 579 -30.42 -6.65 -15.64
C ASN A 579 -30.83 -5.33 -14.98
N SER A 580 -29.99 -4.73 -14.15
CA SER A 580 -30.28 -3.43 -13.53
C SER A 580 -30.22 -2.33 -14.59
N VAL A 581 -31.23 -1.47 -14.60
CA VAL A 581 -31.37 -0.35 -15.53
C VAL A 581 -31.44 0.95 -14.74
N CYS A 582 -30.55 1.88 -15.03
CA CYS A 582 -30.61 3.23 -14.48
C CYS A 582 -31.06 4.22 -15.57
N LYS A 583 -31.93 5.16 -15.21
CA LYS A 583 -32.39 6.22 -16.10
C LYS A 583 -32.45 7.56 -15.38
N ASN A 584 -32.06 8.59 -16.08
CA ASN A 584 -32.24 9.98 -15.66
C ASN A 584 -33.65 10.44 -16.03
N TYR A 585 -34.40 10.95 -15.05
CA TYR A 585 -35.70 11.61 -15.22
C TYR A 585 -35.58 13.03 -14.68
N ASP A 586 -35.29 13.97 -15.53
CA ASP A 586 -35.18 15.40 -15.17
C ASP A 586 -34.25 15.60 -13.94
N GLY A 587 -33.07 14.97 -13.96
CA GLY A 587 -32.08 15.07 -12.89
C GLY A 587 -32.30 14.13 -11.69
N LEU A 588 -33.37 13.33 -11.67
CA LEU A 588 -33.54 12.19 -10.75
C LEU A 588 -32.88 10.96 -11.38
N LEU A 589 -32.22 10.13 -10.57
CA LEU A 589 -31.82 8.81 -11.02
C LEU A 589 -32.80 7.75 -10.51
N LEU A 590 -33.40 7.02 -11.42
CA LEU A 590 -34.25 5.85 -11.15
C LEU A 590 -33.50 4.60 -11.57
N ILE A 591 -33.20 3.73 -10.60
CA ILE A 591 -32.58 2.42 -10.79
C ILE A 591 -33.64 1.35 -10.59
N LYS A 592 -33.90 0.53 -11.62
CA LYS A 592 -34.75 -0.66 -11.53
C LYS A 592 -33.86 -1.88 -11.47
N ASN A 593 -34.09 -2.72 -10.45
CA ASN A 593 -33.37 -3.97 -10.23
C ASN A 593 -34.36 -5.04 -9.72
N ASN A 594 -34.71 -6.01 -10.59
CA ASN A 594 -35.75 -6.99 -10.32
C ASN A 594 -37.07 -6.28 -9.95
N ASN A 595 -37.59 -6.51 -8.75
CA ASN A 595 -38.79 -5.89 -8.22
C ASN A 595 -38.53 -4.66 -7.32
N TYR A 596 -37.29 -4.13 -7.32
CA TYR A 596 -36.95 -2.94 -6.56
C TYR A 596 -36.72 -1.73 -7.47
N GLU A 597 -37.11 -0.56 -6.97
CA GLU A 597 -36.82 0.72 -7.55
C GLU A 597 -36.09 1.59 -6.54
N LEU A 598 -34.89 2.05 -6.89
CA LEU A 598 -34.04 2.92 -6.08
C LEU A 598 -34.03 4.29 -6.73
N ILE A 599 -34.36 5.34 -5.99
CA ILE A 599 -34.54 6.68 -6.54
C ILE A 599 -33.70 7.68 -5.76
N PHE A 600 -32.81 8.37 -6.47
CA PHE A 600 -32.07 9.52 -5.93
C PHE A 600 -32.73 10.82 -6.35
N ASN A 601 -33.13 11.63 -5.37
CA ASN A 601 -33.54 13.02 -5.57
C ASN A 601 -32.46 13.97 -5.02
N PRO A 602 -31.51 14.45 -5.83
CA PRO A 602 -30.49 15.40 -5.39
C PRO A 602 -30.99 16.85 -5.35
N LYS A 603 -32.22 17.13 -5.83
CA LYS A 603 -32.79 18.47 -5.95
C LYS A 603 -33.23 19.02 -4.59
N GLU A 604 -33.34 20.35 -4.52
CA GLU A 604 -33.78 21.07 -3.32
C GLU A 604 -35.30 21.16 -3.18
N GLU A 605 -36.03 20.50 -4.08
CA GLU A 605 -37.49 20.43 -4.11
C GLU A 605 -37.98 18.98 -4.00
N LYS A 606 -39.18 18.81 -3.53
CA LYS A 606 -39.86 17.54 -3.52
C LYS A 606 -40.24 17.15 -4.93
N CYS A 607 -40.21 15.85 -5.20
CA CYS A 607 -40.57 15.29 -6.51
C CYS A 607 -41.66 14.26 -6.35
N LYS A 608 -42.64 14.25 -7.27
CA LYS A 608 -43.68 13.24 -7.32
C LYS A 608 -43.29 12.14 -8.30
N TYR A 609 -43.16 10.92 -7.79
CA TYR A 609 -42.94 9.73 -8.62
C TYR A 609 -44.27 8.98 -8.78
N SER A 610 -44.78 8.87 -10.01
CA SER A 610 -46.07 8.23 -10.35
C SER A 610 -45.85 6.83 -10.92
N PHE A 611 -46.70 5.89 -10.55
CA PHE A 611 -46.69 4.49 -11.01
C PHE A 611 -48.12 3.94 -11.06
N HIS A 612 -48.34 2.76 -11.69
CA HIS A 612 -49.66 2.20 -11.85
C HIS A 612 -50.00 1.14 -10.82
N ASP A 613 -48.96 0.34 -10.42
CA ASP A 613 -49.16 -0.78 -9.50
C ASP A 613 -48.89 -0.38 -8.06
N GLU A 614 -49.43 -1.10 -7.10
CA GLU A 614 -49.16 -0.90 -5.69
C GLU A 614 -47.68 -1.17 -5.39
N LYS A 615 -47.04 -0.31 -4.61
CA LYS A 615 -45.65 -0.44 -4.18
C LYS A 615 -45.51 -0.39 -2.67
N ARG A 616 -44.54 -1.16 -2.19
CA ARG A 616 -44.13 -1.14 -0.77
C ARG A 616 -42.93 -0.20 -0.60
N VAL A 617 -43.02 0.72 0.33
CA VAL A 617 -41.90 1.60 0.69
C VAL A 617 -40.99 0.85 1.67
N ILE A 618 -39.79 0.49 1.21
CA ILE A 618 -38.78 -0.21 2.03
C ILE A 618 -37.90 0.77 2.77
N PHE A 619 -37.64 1.92 2.14
CA PHE A 619 -36.84 2.99 2.71
C PHE A 619 -37.39 4.35 2.27
N ASP A 620 -37.71 5.23 3.23
CA ASP A 620 -38.44 6.48 2.97
C ASP A 620 -37.54 7.72 2.80
N GLY A 621 -36.24 7.53 2.76
CA GLY A 621 -35.24 8.57 2.70
C GLY A 621 -34.57 8.87 4.05
N ASN A 622 -35.10 8.35 5.14
CA ASN A 622 -34.56 8.53 6.49
C ASN A 622 -34.34 7.21 7.24
N LYS A 623 -35.25 6.27 7.08
CA LYS A 623 -35.26 4.99 7.82
C LYS A 623 -35.87 3.86 7.02
N LYS A 624 -35.59 2.64 7.44
CA LYS A 624 -36.30 1.44 6.96
C LYS A 624 -37.76 1.51 7.37
N THR A 625 -38.66 1.19 6.41
CA THR A 625 -40.11 1.25 6.57
C THR A 625 -40.74 0.01 5.95
N ASP A 626 -42.06 -0.16 6.14
CA ASP A 626 -42.85 -1.23 5.57
C ASP A 626 -44.31 -0.79 5.48
N TYR A 627 -44.64 0.00 4.44
CA TYR A 627 -46.04 0.38 4.18
C TYR A 627 -46.30 0.49 2.68
N LEU A 628 -47.58 0.34 2.30
CA LEU A 628 -48.04 0.33 0.91
C LEU A 628 -48.41 1.76 0.45
N VAL A 629 -48.15 2.03 -0.82
CA VAL A 629 -48.53 3.25 -1.51
C VAL A 629 -49.11 2.93 -2.89
N ASN A 630 -50.10 3.71 -3.31
CA ASN A 630 -50.78 3.55 -4.58
C ASN A 630 -50.65 4.81 -5.43
N ASN A 631 -50.54 4.61 -6.75
CA ASN A 631 -50.50 5.64 -7.78
C ASN A 631 -49.28 6.58 -7.76
N HIS A 632 -48.78 6.98 -6.62
CA HIS A 632 -47.61 7.87 -6.54
C HIS A 632 -46.96 7.82 -5.15
N PHE A 633 -45.71 8.26 -5.10
CA PHE A 633 -44.93 8.55 -3.90
C PHE A 633 -44.31 9.94 -3.98
N GLU A 634 -44.41 10.72 -2.91
CA GLU A 634 -43.75 12.01 -2.81
C GLU A 634 -42.34 11.81 -2.24
N ILE A 635 -41.33 12.09 -3.05
CA ILE A 635 -39.92 11.96 -2.67
C ILE A 635 -39.44 13.29 -2.12
N ASP A 636 -38.97 13.31 -0.90
CA ASP A 636 -38.43 14.51 -0.27
C ASP A 636 -37.19 15.05 -1.02
N ARG A 637 -36.91 16.32 -0.84
CA ARG A 637 -35.70 16.96 -1.33
C ARG A 637 -34.46 16.30 -0.72
N LEU A 638 -33.38 16.25 -1.46
CA LEU A 638 -32.08 15.70 -1.03
C LEU A 638 -32.23 14.33 -0.35
N SER A 639 -32.93 13.41 -1.00
CA SER A 639 -33.25 12.10 -0.41
C SER A 639 -33.02 10.93 -1.38
N PHE A 640 -32.84 9.76 -0.79
CA PHE A 640 -32.75 8.47 -1.48
C PHE A 640 -33.85 7.56 -0.93
N VAL A 641 -34.65 6.98 -1.81
CA VAL A 641 -35.76 6.11 -1.43
C VAL A 641 -35.69 4.74 -2.14
N ILE A 642 -36.25 3.73 -1.50
CA ILE A 642 -36.33 2.37 -2.06
C ILE A 642 -37.79 1.90 -2.01
N LEU A 643 -38.31 1.58 -3.19
CA LEU A 643 -39.64 0.99 -3.38
C LEU A 643 -39.49 -0.43 -3.85
N LYS A 644 -40.47 -1.27 -3.50
CA LYS A 644 -40.58 -2.67 -3.96
C LYS A 644 -41.94 -2.86 -4.62
N GLU A 645 -41.97 -3.47 -5.80
CA GLU A 645 -43.21 -3.86 -6.47
C GLU A 645 -43.88 -5.01 -5.70
N GLU A 646 -45.15 -4.86 -5.39
CA GLU A 646 -45.98 -5.97 -4.92
C GLU A 646 -46.49 -6.77 -6.13
N LYS A 647 -46.43 -8.11 -6.03
CA LYS A 647 -46.88 -9.01 -7.10
C LYS A 647 -48.40 -9.14 -7.06
#